data_10abb63b96a06acfcb5730ce38325521
#
_entry.id   10abb63b96a06acfcb5730ce38325521
#
_cell.length_a   1.000
_cell.length_b   1.000
_cell.length_c   1.000
_cell.angle_alpha   90.00
_cell.angle_beta   90.00
_cell.angle_gamma   90.00
#
_symmetry.space_group_name_H-M   'P 1'
#
loop_
_entity.id
_entity.type
_entity.pdbx_description
1 polymer ?
#
loop_
_entity_poly.entity_id
_entity_poly.type
_entity_poly.pdbx_seq_one_letter_code
_entity_poly.pdbx_strand_id
1 'polypeptide(L)'
;MKKEEEKSFAGLYLFLSFILVLTMAWAVWNEAIGKRPWKTYQSRFYELEQEKVRDEYGEAMTAFNQPDIQEEYKETQRKLAEAWGRFNTPTVQQGYIKAFRELNILDKEELSPLKFEAMVTRNKMLEEEYQFGKHKGGEPEKKILELEERGNELTAEIKQLEEKRAGLQKNLDDSRHDINTYADELKTFTNDMNGHQESMEKLKSQRPSLQIYQVHLEDINEADRCMSCHMGINRKESVSEGQPYASHSRRDVYLGNHPPEQFGCVLCHEGQGRATISPEKAHGEVEYWLKPMHRGKIAQSSCTKCHDKGEELVGGEDIAKGIALFEGLGCFGCHETKGFGVDRNSMIGPDLTEIGSKVNPGWLLEWLKNPKHFRPSTRMPDFRLEEEDAMAITSYLWQNSEGFEPGEPQVFDEETIGEGAYLYESIGCLACHSELEEDGRIHGPNLSRIGDKSNYEYLVSWLLAPKAHQPKTKMPDMKLDEEDAKYVASFLMSLKIEEEGYEDLTSSEWLNDKETARKGEELVGQYGCFGCHKIMGMEGMGKIGVELDEVGSKHIHLFDFGLLEKEILEGVGLHNAHENISKARRAWFAEKLSDPRQFDEGRYKRPKDRLKMPDFGLSAEEIESLTILLTGMREGELPEDYIAELTDEKRYLIEGKKVIDKYNCMGCHQFTIDTLYLKNGSVVKGMVKLEEEESLFFQLWVDNEGLGKKAGDTVQVANEEIERRVESQGGDISPFIIDYHVEVEGSIAEEATVFTPPVLYEEGKKVQSAWLFDFLKEPMTLRPWLDVRMPVFKMTENEATVLSRYFATLEKEEYPYEFIVETKDTYIKGKEEESPGYLTMAQHLFEHKDVNCASCHVRGDINPEGDPSDWAPDLSVARNRLKPDWIVDWLLDPQLKQPGTKMPKFFREDVFQEIFPGTPEEQAIALKDLLMNLPEEMLKQKVAEPVDPFVE
;
A
#
# COMPACT_ATOMS: atom_id res chain seq x y z
N MET A 1 -104.23 9.26 9.85
CA MET A 1 -102.88 9.37 10.27
C MET A 1 -102.22 7.96 10.31
N LYS A 2 -101.43 7.62 9.32
CA LYS A 2 -100.61 6.38 9.34
C LYS A 2 -99.54 6.53 10.35
N LYS A 3 -99.51 5.62 11.35
CA LYS A 3 -98.28 5.51 12.24
C LYS A 3 -97.13 5.15 11.37
N GLU A 4 -96.14 6.03 11.23
CA GLU A 4 -94.78 5.60 10.75
C GLU A 4 -94.23 4.65 11.75
N GLU A 5 -93.99 3.40 11.39
CA GLU A 5 -93.25 2.46 12.15
C GLU A 5 -91.77 2.96 12.32
N GLU A 6 -91.40 3.33 13.53
CA GLU A 6 -90.00 3.64 13.84
C GLU A 6 -89.19 2.40 13.51
N LYS A 7 -88.43 2.44 12.41
CA LYS A 7 -87.50 1.39 12.11
C LYS A 7 -86.36 1.44 13.12
N SER A 8 -86.28 0.37 13.93
CA SER A 8 -85.17 0.25 14.88
C SER A 8 -83.86 0.03 14.10
N PHE A 9 -82.87 0.95 14.29
CA PHE A 9 -81.51 0.84 13.75
C PHE A 9 -80.58 0.04 14.68
N ALA A 10 -81.07 -0.58 15.75
CA ALA A 10 -80.28 -1.32 16.74
C ALA A 10 -79.34 -2.37 16.11
N GLY A 11 -79.83 -3.12 15.11
CA GLY A 11 -79.07 -4.11 14.39
C GLY A 11 -77.99 -3.51 13.53
N LEU A 12 -78.28 -2.34 12.90
CA LEU A 12 -77.26 -1.60 12.15
C LEU A 12 -76.14 -1.07 13.07
N TYR A 13 -76.52 -0.48 14.20
CA TYR A 13 -75.55 -0.04 15.19
C TYR A 13 -74.69 -1.18 15.77
N LEU A 14 -75.25 -2.31 16.06
CA LEU A 14 -74.54 -3.52 16.50
C LEU A 14 -73.55 -3.99 15.43
N PHE A 15 -73.96 -4.04 14.18
CA PHE A 15 -73.08 -4.42 13.05
C PHE A 15 -71.93 -3.43 12.82
N LEU A 16 -72.24 -2.13 12.85
CA LEU A 16 -71.20 -1.10 12.66
C LEU A 16 -70.22 -1.07 13.85
N SER A 17 -70.70 -1.25 15.09
CA SER A 17 -69.91 -1.40 16.29
C SER A 17 -68.98 -2.61 16.25
N PHE A 18 -69.48 -3.76 15.73
CA PHE A 18 -68.69 -4.96 15.54
C PHE A 18 -67.59 -4.74 14.48
N ILE A 19 -67.90 -4.12 13.36
CA ILE A 19 -66.90 -3.74 12.33
C ILE A 19 -65.86 -2.78 12.92
N LEU A 20 -66.27 -1.81 13.71
CA LEU A 20 -65.38 -0.87 14.38
C LEU A 20 -64.39 -1.60 15.33
N VAL A 21 -64.92 -2.54 16.13
CA VAL A 21 -64.09 -3.36 17.03
C VAL A 21 -63.11 -4.24 16.26
N LEU A 22 -63.58 -4.86 15.15
CA LEU A 22 -62.68 -5.67 14.32
C LEU A 22 -61.63 -4.81 13.63
N THR A 23 -61.96 -3.65 13.13
CA THR A 23 -61.02 -2.71 12.50
C THR A 23 -59.99 -2.16 13.52
N MET A 24 -60.49 -1.83 14.74
CA MET A 24 -59.61 -1.45 15.84
C MET A 24 -58.67 -2.59 16.27
N ALA A 25 -59.23 -3.81 16.43
CA ALA A 25 -58.41 -4.99 16.76
C ALA A 25 -57.34 -5.25 15.66
N TRP A 26 -57.77 -5.17 14.38
CA TRP A 26 -56.86 -5.27 13.24
C TRP A 26 -55.78 -4.18 13.24
N ALA A 27 -56.17 -2.92 13.49
CA ALA A 27 -55.24 -1.79 13.54
C ALA A 27 -54.21 -1.98 14.67
N VAL A 28 -54.67 -2.40 15.87
CA VAL A 28 -53.76 -2.68 17.00
C VAL A 28 -52.84 -3.84 16.66
N TRP A 29 -53.35 -4.93 16.10
CA TRP A 29 -52.55 -6.08 15.69
C TRP A 29 -51.55 -5.69 14.61
N ASN A 30 -51.99 -4.96 13.57
CA ASN A 30 -51.11 -4.49 12.52
C ASN A 30 -50.01 -3.58 13.05
N GLU A 31 -50.33 -2.63 13.95
CA GLU A 31 -49.33 -1.75 14.55
C GLU A 31 -48.39 -2.48 15.53
N ALA A 32 -48.89 -3.41 16.33
CA ALA A 32 -48.12 -4.11 17.33
C ALA A 32 -47.24 -5.26 16.78
N ILE A 33 -47.62 -5.85 15.69
CA ILE A 33 -47.00 -7.04 15.10
C ILE A 33 -46.60 -6.80 13.63
N GLY A 34 -47.59 -6.50 12.77
CA GLY A 34 -47.39 -6.44 11.33
C GLY A 34 -46.37 -5.39 10.88
N LYS A 35 -46.32 -4.25 11.54
CA LYS A 35 -45.33 -3.17 11.27
C LYS A 35 -44.04 -3.26 12.11
N ARG A 36 -43.73 -4.41 12.70
CA ARG A 36 -42.56 -4.60 13.55
C ARG A 36 -41.80 -5.86 13.20
N PRO A 37 -41.37 -6.02 11.93
CA PRO A 37 -40.66 -7.22 11.46
C PRO A 37 -39.33 -7.43 12.20
N TRP A 38 -38.73 -6.37 12.71
CA TRP A 38 -37.50 -6.43 13.48
C TRP A 38 -37.62 -7.36 14.72
N LYS A 39 -38.82 -7.46 15.34
CA LYS A 39 -39.02 -8.39 16.45
C LYS A 39 -38.88 -9.85 16.02
N THR A 40 -39.40 -10.18 14.84
CA THR A 40 -39.29 -11.52 14.27
C THR A 40 -37.84 -11.84 13.95
N TYR A 41 -37.11 -10.90 13.35
CA TYR A 41 -35.69 -11.09 13.05
C TYR A 41 -34.87 -11.26 14.32
N GLN A 42 -35.08 -10.46 15.36
CA GLN A 42 -34.37 -10.61 16.64
C GLN A 42 -34.69 -11.97 17.30
N SER A 43 -35.98 -12.37 17.32
CA SER A 43 -36.34 -13.65 17.88
C SER A 43 -35.68 -14.83 17.16
N ARG A 44 -35.68 -14.79 15.81
CA ARG A 44 -35.03 -15.84 15.00
C ARG A 44 -33.51 -15.84 15.19
N PHE A 45 -32.90 -14.68 15.28
CA PHE A 45 -31.46 -14.58 15.56
C PHE A 45 -31.08 -15.28 16.90
N TYR A 46 -31.84 -15.04 17.96
CA TYR A 46 -31.60 -15.69 19.23
C TYR A 46 -31.85 -17.21 19.19
N GLU A 47 -32.83 -17.67 18.41
CA GLU A 47 -33.02 -19.11 18.17
C GLU A 47 -31.79 -19.71 17.48
N LEU A 48 -31.25 -19.04 16.44
CA LEU A 48 -30.07 -19.47 15.70
C LEU A 48 -28.82 -19.49 16.61
N GLU A 49 -28.64 -18.48 17.47
CA GLU A 49 -27.54 -18.49 18.44
C GLU A 49 -27.67 -19.66 19.41
N GLN A 50 -28.87 -19.96 19.85
CA GLN A 50 -29.11 -21.14 20.72
C GLN A 50 -28.87 -22.45 20.00
N GLU A 51 -29.29 -22.57 18.74
CA GLU A 51 -29.03 -23.74 17.89
C GLU A 51 -27.51 -23.94 17.73
N LYS A 52 -26.79 -22.89 17.33
CA LYS A 52 -25.32 -22.93 17.18
C LYS A 52 -24.61 -23.41 18.45
N VAL A 53 -24.83 -22.76 19.59
CA VAL A 53 -24.19 -23.13 20.85
C VAL A 53 -24.56 -24.55 21.29
N ARG A 54 -25.76 -25.01 20.94
CA ARG A 54 -26.17 -26.40 21.24
C ARG A 54 -25.41 -27.42 20.40
N ASP A 55 -25.21 -27.09 19.10
CA ASP A 55 -24.50 -27.97 18.18
C ASP A 55 -23.00 -28.02 18.56
N GLU A 56 -22.38 -26.87 18.84
CA GLU A 56 -20.99 -26.75 19.33
C GLU A 56 -20.79 -27.54 20.64
N TYR A 57 -21.74 -27.43 21.59
CA TYR A 57 -21.73 -28.26 22.80
C TYR A 57 -21.84 -29.75 22.48
N GLY A 58 -22.68 -30.14 21.53
CA GLY A 58 -22.82 -31.52 21.08
C GLY A 58 -21.54 -32.07 20.47
N GLU A 59 -20.86 -31.27 19.65
CA GLU A 59 -19.57 -31.62 19.06
C GLU A 59 -18.48 -31.77 20.12
N ALA A 60 -18.34 -30.79 21.02
CA ALA A 60 -17.39 -30.83 22.12
C ALA A 60 -17.64 -32.03 23.05
N MET A 61 -18.91 -32.36 23.33
CA MET A 61 -19.30 -33.51 24.12
C MET A 61 -18.95 -34.83 23.41
N THR A 62 -19.11 -34.87 22.08
CA THR A 62 -18.76 -36.05 21.29
C THR A 62 -17.24 -36.22 21.25
N ALA A 63 -16.48 -35.17 21.07
CA ALA A 63 -15.02 -35.21 21.14
C ALA A 63 -14.52 -35.67 22.51
N PHE A 64 -15.06 -35.13 23.61
CA PHE A 64 -14.71 -35.53 24.97
C PHE A 64 -15.02 -37.00 25.26
N ASN A 65 -16.10 -37.57 24.70
CA ASN A 65 -16.52 -38.95 24.91
C ASN A 65 -15.79 -39.98 24.00
N GLN A 66 -14.83 -39.58 23.19
CA GLN A 66 -13.99 -40.53 22.45
C GLN A 66 -13.20 -41.42 23.44
N PRO A 67 -13.06 -42.72 23.13
CA PRO A 67 -12.46 -43.67 24.10
C PRO A 67 -11.03 -43.35 24.53
N ASP A 68 -10.22 -42.85 23.60
CA ASP A 68 -8.84 -42.40 23.82
C ASP A 68 -8.77 -41.19 24.73
N ILE A 69 -9.57 -40.18 24.49
CA ILE A 69 -9.68 -38.96 25.32
C ILE A 69 -10.17 -39.30 26.72
N GLN A 70 -11.17 -40.19 26.84
CA GLN A 70 -11.66 -40.68 28.14
C GLN A 70 -10.63 -41.48 28.92
N GLU A 71 -9.78 -42.24 28.25
CA GLU A 71 -8.70 -42.96 28.89
C GLU A 71 -7.63 -42.00 29.42
N GLU A 72 -7.21 -41.02 28.59
CA GLU A 72 -6.25 -40.00 28.97
C GLU A 72 -6.75 -39.11 30.11
N TYR A 73 -8.01 -38.69 30.07
CA TYR A 73 -8.68 -37.95 31.15
C TYR A 73 -8.64 -38.70 32.47
N LYS A 74 -8.98 -39.99 32.48
CA LYS A 74 -8.94 -40.84 33.68
C LYS A 74 -7.52 -41.03 34.20
N GLU A 75 -6.55 -41.19 33.31
CA GLU A 75 -5.15 -41.32 33.69
C GLU A 75 -4.64 -40.03 34.35
N THR A 76 -4.98 -38.85 33.76
CA THR A 76 -4.62 -37.54 34.34
C THR A 76 -5.32 -37.32 35.70
N GLN A 77 -6.58 -37.76 35.86
CA GLN A 77 -7.25 -37.77 37.18
C GLN A 77 -6.50 -38.61 38.20
N ARG A 78 -5.99 -39.78 37.83
CA ARG A 78 -5.18 -40.63 38.68
C ARG A 78 -3.86 -39.94 39.10
N LYS A 79 -3.16 -39.35 38.13
CA LYS A 79 -1.91 -38.61 38.41
C LYS A 79 -2.15 -37.41 39.34
N LEU A 80 -3.25 -36.68 39.16
CA LEU A 80 -3.64 -35.59 40.05
C LEU A 80 -3.92 -36.10 41.49
N ALA A 81 -4.64 -37.22 41.62
CA ALA A 81 -4.91 -37.82 42.93
C ALA A 81 -3.63 -38.29 43.65
N GLU A 82 -2.69 -38.84 42.90
CA GLU A 82 -1.36 -39.21 43.44
C GLU A 82 -0.54 -37.96 43.83
N ALA A 83 -0.55 -36.87 43.03
CA ALA A 83 0.07 -35.62 43.38
C ALA A 83 -0.50 -34.99 44.64
N TRP A 84 -1.82 -35.00 44.83
CA TRP A 84 -2.47 -34.63 46.08
C TRP A 84 -2.07 -35.51 47.25
N GLY A 85 -1.93 -36.81 47.02
CA GLY A 85 -1.44 -37.75 48.05
C GLY A 85 -0.04 -37.42 48.53
N ARG A 86 0.87 -37.11 47.61
CA ARG A 86 2.25 -36.64 47.92
C ARG A 86 2.25 -35.32 48.68
N PHE A 87 1.49 -34.34 48.22
CA PHE A 87 1.40 -33.01 48.84
C PHE A 87 0.85 -33.10 50.29
N ASN A 88 -0.13 -33.95 50.56
CA ASN A 88 -0.76 -34.09 51.86
C ASN A 88 0.11 -34.88 52.85
N THR A 89 1.30 -35.32 52.50
CA THR A 89 2.22 -35.89 53.47
C THR A 89 2.62 -34.82 54.51
N PRO A 90 2.67 -35.17 55.81
CA PRO A 90 2.87 -34.19 56.89
C PRO A 90 4.11 -33.32 56.69
N THR A 91 5.20 -33.86 56.13
CA THR A 91 6.45 -33.14 55.92
C THR A 91 6.34 -32.07 54.81
N VAL A 92 5.70 -32.42 53.66
CA VAL A 92 5.54 -31.49 52.52
C VAL A 92 4.54 -30.39 52.89
N GLN A 93 3.41 -30.75 53.49
CA GLN A 93 2.38 -29.80 53.88
C GLN A 93 2.87 -28.80 54.94
N GLN A 94 3.62 -29.23 55.92
CA GLN A 94 4.22 -28.33 56.93
C GLN A 94 5.27 -27.40 56.32
N GLY A 95 6.07 -27.93 55.38
CA GLY A 95 7.02 -27.11 54.61
C GLY A 95 6.37 -26.01 53.82
N TYR A 96 5.28 -26.35 53.07
CA TYR A 96 4.46 -25.41 52.31
C TYR A 96 3.83 -24.32 53.20
N ILE A 97 3.21 -24.73 54.32
CA ILE A 97 2.59 -23.78 55.27
C ILE A 97 3.62 -22.82 55.86
N LYS A 98 4.80 -23.34 56.16
CA LYS A 98 5.93 -22.50 56.67
C LYS A 98 6.38 -21.49 55.65
N ALA A 99 6.66 -21.92 54.40
CA ALA A 99 7.09 -21.02 53.29
C ALA A 99 5.99 -19.99 52.96
N PHE A 100 4.75 -20.37 52.96
CA PHE A 100 3.62 -19.47 52.75
C PHE A 100 3.50 -18.38 53.83
N ARG A 101 3.72 -18.73 55.08
CA ARG A 101 3.72 -17.76 56.20
C ARG A 101 4.90 -16.81 56.09
N GLU A 102 6.10 -17.33 55.80
CA GLU A 102 7.29 -16.53 55.60
C GLU A 102 7.17 -15.57 54.45
N LEU A 103 6.57 -15.98 53.31
CA LEU A 103 6.29 -15.13 52.17
C LEU A 103 5.31 -13.99 52.55
N ASN A 104 4.24 -14.31 53.27
CA ASN A 104 3.27 -13.28 53.69
C ASN A 104 3.87 -12.24 54.65
N ILE A 105 4.76 -12.66 55.57
CA ILE A 105 5.47 -11.76 56.46
C ILE A 105 6.41 -10.89 55.66
N LEU A 106 7.21 -11.48 54.79
CA LEU A 106 8.11 -10.78 53.88
C LEU A 106 7.40 -9.70 53.03
N ASP A 107 6.30 -10.06 52.40
CA ASP A 107 5.53 -9.14 51.56
C ASP A 107 4.93 -7.98 52.34
N LYS A 108 4.33 -8.26 53.51
CA LYS A 108 3.56 -7.25 54.24
C LYS A 108 4.39 -6.43 55.21
N GLU A 109 5.33 -7.09 55.91
CA GLU A 109 6.05 -6.45 57.01
C GLU A 109 7.45 -5.93 56.61
N GLU A 110 8.07 -6.51 55.57
CA GLU A 110 9.42 -6.11 55.12
C GLU A 110 9.37 -5.39 53.79
N LEU A 111 8.87 -6.01 52.73
CA LEU A 111 8.98 -5.49 51.33
C LEU A 111 8.06 -4.30 51.04
N SER A 112 6.78 -4.38 51.47
CA SER A 112 5.82 -3.28 51.17
C SER A 112 6.17 -1.97 51.85
N PRO A 113 6.62 -1.95 53.14
CA PRO A 113 7.09 -0.71 53.77
C PRO A 113 8.31 -0.08 53.11
N LEU A 114 9.28 -0.92 52.70
CA LEU A 114 10.51 -0.44 52.03
C LEU A 114 10.21 0.12 50.64
N LYS A 115 9.35 -0.52 49.86
CA LYS A 115 8.88 0.01 48.57
C LYS A 115 8.18 1.35 48.73
N PHE A 116 7.36 1.49 49.77
CA PHE A 116 6.71 2.75 50.07
C PHE A 116 7.73 3.83 50.44
N GLU A 117 8.74 3.50 51.29
CA GLU A 117 9.82 4.40 51.66
C GLU A 117 10.65 4.84 50.45
N ALA A 118 10.97 3.90 49.55
CA ALA A 118 11.68 4.20 48.30
C ALA A 118 10.90 5.16 47.41
N MET A 119 9.57 4.95 47.28
CA MET A 119 8.71 5.83 46.55
C MET A 119 8.65 7.24 47.15
N VAL A 120 8.58 7.34 48.47
CA VAL A 120 8.56 8.64 49.19
C VAL A 120 9.91 9.35 48.99
N THR A 121 11.01 8.62 49.12
CA THR A 121 12.36 9.17 48.92
C THR A 121 12.57 9.69 47.52
N ARG A 122 12.13 8.94 46.51
CA ARG A 122 12.16 9.36 45.10
C ARG A 122 11.33 10.64 44.87
N ASN A 123 10.12 10.70 45.40
CA ASN A 123 9.29 11.88 45.28
C ASN A 123 9.92 13.12 45.94
N LYS A 124 10.53 12.97 47.09
CA LYS A 124 11.29 14.05 47.73
C LYS A 124 12.50 14.49 46.89
N MET A 125 13.20 13.56 46.28
CA MET A 125 14.32 13.86 45.39
C MET A 125 13.85 14.71 44.20
N LEU A 126 12.78 14.29 43.52
CA LEU A 126 12.16 15.05 42.42
C LEU A 126 11.71 16.47 42.82
N GLU A 127 11.22 16.62 44.06
CA GLU A 127 10.83 17.92 44.59
C GLU A 127 12.04 18.84 44.82
N GLU A 128 13.13 18.30 45.40
CA GLU A 128 14.38 19.05 45.59
C GLU A 128 15.10 19.34 44.25
N GLU A 129 15.06 18.43 43.28
CA GLU A 129 15.55 18.69 41.90
C GLU A 129 14.79 19.83 41.23
N TYR A 130 13.47 19.89 41.38
CA TYR A 130 12.65 20.99 40.88
C TYR A 130 13.01 22.34 41.54
N GLN A 131 13.31 22.33 42.87
CA GLN A 131 13.77 23.53 43.57
C GLN A 131 15.19 23.96 43.14
N PHE A 132 16.10 22.98 42.93
CA PHE A 132 17.43 23.23 42.39
C PHE A 132 17.43 23.86 41.00
N GLY A 133 16.53 23.39 40.13
CA GLY A 133 16.33 23.99 38.82
C GLY A 133 15.90 25.46 38.85
N LYS A 134 15.24 25.88 39.92
CA LYS A 134 14.86 27.29 40.15
C LYS A 134 15.95 28.16 40.78
N HIS A 135 16.81 27.57 41.62
CA HIS A 135 17.83 28.28 42.38
C HIS A 135 19.20 27.55 42.30
N LYS A 136 20.03 27.93 41.34
CA LYS A 136 21.34 27.31 41.15
C LYS A 136 22.27 27.57 42.35
N GLY A 137 22.59 26.49 43.10
CA GLY A 137 23.66 26.41 44.13
C GLY A 137 23.17 26.41 45.56
N GLY A 138 23.74 25.57 46.44
CA GLY A 138 23.59 25.59 47.90
C GLY A 138 22.97 24.32 48.53
N GLU A 139 22.19 24.48 49.58
CA GLU A 139 21.56 23.39 50.37
C GLU A 139 20.78 22.34 49.57
N PRO A 140 20.09 22.67 48.45
CA PRO A 140 19.34 21.63 47.64
C PRO A 140 20.25 20.57 47.06
N GLU A 141 21.43 20.90 46.55
CA GLU A 141 22.37 19.95 45.90
C GLU A 141 22.83 18.85 46.87
N LYS A 142 23.11 19.25 48.10
CA LYS A 142 23.51 18.30 49.16
C LYS A 142 22.36 17.35 49.52
N LYS A 143 21.14 17.88 49.62
CA LYS A 143 19.94 17.06 49.87
C LYS A 143 19.63 16.08 48.77
N ILE A 144 19.79 16.47 47.51
CA ILE A 144 19.61 15.58 46.36
C ILE A 144 20.56 14.40 46.46
N LEU A 145 21.85 14.63 46.72
CA LEU A 145 22.85 13.58 46.90
C LEU A 145 22.52 12.64 48.09
N GLU A 146 22.08 13.20 49.22
CA GLU A 146 21.66 12.39 50.38
C GLU A 146 20.42 11.53 50.07
N LEU A 147 19.48 12.04 49.29
CA LEU A 147 18.26 11.30 48.88
C LEU A 147 18.58 10.25 47.82
N GLU A 148 19.54 10.53 46.94
CA GLU A 148 20.01 9.59 45.91
C GLU A 148 20.75 8.41 46.57
N GLU A 149 21.66 8.70 47.54
CA GLU A 149 22.36 7.67 48.33
C GLU A 149 21.32 6.78 49.07
N ARG A 150 20.34 7.41 49.75
CA ARG A 150 19.27 6.66 50.44
C ARG A 150 18.38 5.88 49.46
N GLY A 151 18.09 6.42 48.30
CA GLY A 151 17.37 5.73 47.21
C GLY A 151 18.08 4.49 46.71
N ASN A 152 19.43 4.58 46.56
CA ASN A 152 20.25 3.46 46.13
C ASN A 152 20.34 2.35 47.22
N GLU A 153 20.47 2.73 48.49
CA GLU A 153 20.43 1.78 49.62
C GLU A 153 19.10 1.01 49.65
N LEU A 154 17.96 1.76 49.58
CA LEU A 154 16.63 1.14 49.57
C LEU A 154 16.40 0.23 48.36
N THR A 155 16.91 0.60 47.21
CA THR A 155 16.86 -0.22 46.00
C THR A 155 17.64 -1.52 46.16
N ALA A 156 18.82 -1.46 46.80
CA ALA A 156 19.64 -2.64 47.07
C ALA A 156 18.94 -3.58 48.08
N GLU A 157 18.34 -3.01 49.16
CA GLU A 157 17.57 -3.80 50.13
C GLU A 157 16.31 -4.44 49.52
N ILE A 158 15.56 -3.69 48.72
CA ILE A 158 14.39 -4.19 48.01
C ILE A 158 14.81 -5.37 47.10
N LYS A 159 15.87 -5.24 46.35
CA LYS A 159 16.38 -6.28 45.46
C LYS A 159 16.70 -7.56 46.22
N GLN A 160 17.37 -7.48 47.38
CA GLN A 160 17.69 -8.68 48.20
C GLN A 160 16.41 -9.35 48.72
N LEU A 161 15.43 -8.54 49.14
CA LEU A 161 14.13 -9.12 49.61
C LEU A 161 13.32 -9.70 48.47
N GLU A 162 13.38 -9.10 47.27
CA GLU A 162 12.75 -9.66 46.05
C GLU A 162 13.39 -10.99 45.64
N GLU A 163 14.71 -11.14 45.73
CA GLU A 163 15.40 -12.40 45.48
C GLU A 163 14.94 -13.47 46.51
N LYS A 164 14.85 -13.13 47.79
CA LYS A 164 14.34 -14.01 48.87
C LYS A 164 12.87 -14.36 48.62
N ARG A 165 12.07 -13.36 48.21
CA ARG A 165 10.64 -13.56 47.82
C ARG A 165 10.52 -14.53 46.63
N ALA A 166 11.32 -14.36 45.61
CA ALA A 166 11.32 -15.25 44.44
C ALA A 166 11.71 -16.69 44.83
N GLY A 167 12.67 -16.88 45.74
CA GLY A 167 13.06 -18.17 46.28
C GLY A 167 11.91 -18.86 47.06
N LEU A 168 11.22 -18.13 47.94
CA LEU A 168 10.08 -18.63 48.68
C LEU A 168 8.90 -18.96 47.74
N GLN A 169 8.60 -18.09 46.76
CA GLN A 169 7.57 -18.32 45.77
C GLN A 169 7.86 -19.58 44.95
N LYS A 170 9.11 -19.73 44.49
CA LYS A 170 9.53 -20.93 43.77
C LYS A 170 9.32 -22.20 44.59
N ASN A 171 9.68 -22.18 45.85
CA ASN A 171 9.43 -23.35 46.72
C ASN A 171 7.95 -23.72 46.89
N LEU A 172 7.08 -22.70 46.91
CA LEU A 172 5.61 -22.90 46.92
C LEU A 172 5.12 -23.49 45.61
N ASP A 173 5.59 -22.95 44.50
CA ASP A 173 5.22 -23.38 43.16
C ASP A 173 5.73 -24.80 42.87
N ASP A 174 7.00 -25.10 43.19
CA ASP A 174 7.55 -26.46 43.10
C ASP A 174 6.76 -27.47 43.92
N SER A 175 6.34 -27.07 45.12
CA SER A 175 5.52 -27.95 45.99
C SER A 175 4.14 -28.30 45.41
N ARG A 176 3.59 -27.47 44.53
CA ARG A 176 2.28 -27.66 43.91
C ARG A 176 2.36 -27.89 42.41
N HIS A 177 3.55 -27.95 41.83
CA HIS A 177 3.79 -28.02 40.39
C HIS A 177 2.96 -29.16 39.77
N ASP A 178 3.13 -30.39 40.21
CA ASP A 178 2.41 -31.55 39.68
C ASP A 178 0.90 -31.39 39.80
N ILE A 179 0.41 -30.84 40.93
CA ILE A 179 -1.02 -30.62 41.16
C ILE A 179 -1.57 -29.62 40.18
N ASN A 180 -0.87 -28.49 39.99
CA ASN A 180 -1.29 -27.44 39.07
C ASN A 180 -1.25 -27.93 37.62
N THR A 181 -0.17 -28.62 37.23
CA THR A 181 0.01 -29.21 35.91
C THR A 181 -1.15 -30.15 35.55
N TYR A 182 -1.39 -31.17 36.39
CA TYR A 182 -2.46 -32.10 36.09
C TYR A 182 -3.87 -31.53 36.26
N ALA A 183 -4.05 -30.53 37.12
CA ALA A 183 -5.31 -29.80 37.20
C ALA A 183 -5.58 -28.94 35.96
N ASP A 184 -4.56 -28.35 35.40
CA ASP A 184 -4.68 -27.56 34.18
C ASP A 184 -4.84 -28.47 32.95
N GLU A 185 -4.12 -29.60 32.88
CA GLU A 185 -4.39 -30.66 31.88
C GLU A 185 -5.83 -31.12 31.91
N LEU A 186 -6.41 -31.39 33.11
CA LEU A 186 -7.83 -31.80 33.21
C LEU A 186 -8.79 -30.71 32.72
N LYS A 187 -8.47 -29.44 32.92
CA LYS A 187 -9.28 -28.34 32.39
C LYS A 187 -9.28 -28.32 30.87
N THR A 188 -8.14 -28.61 30.21
CA THR A 188 -8.08 -28.58 28.72
C THR A 188 -9.07 -29.54 28.10
N PHE A 189 -9.27 -30.77 28.70
CA PHE A 189 -10.24 -31.72 28.18
C PHE A 189 -11.70 -31.28 28.28
N THR A 190 -12.02 -30.34 29.16
CA THR A 190 -13.40 -29.93 29.41
C THR A 190 -13.68 -28.45 29.12
N ASN A 191 -12.67 -27.68 28.78
CA ASN A 191 -12.80 -26.24 28.62
C ASN A 191 -13.86 -25.85 27.59
N ASP A 192 -13.80 -26.43 26.39
CA ASP A 192 -14.74 -26.11 25.30
C ASP A 192 -16.17 -26.48 25.68
N MET A 193 -16.36 -27.69 26.21
CA MET A 193 -17.66 -28.16 26.65
C MET A 193 -18.23 -27.26 27.76
N ASN A 194 -17.44 -26.90 28.76
CA ASN A 194 -17.87 -26.03 29.87
C ASN A 194 -18.17 -24.61 29.36
N GLY A 195 -17.37 -24.07 28.46
CA GLY A 195 -17.60 -22.76 27.83
C GLY A 195 -18.91 -22.70 27.05
N HIS A 196 -19.21 -23.75 26.26
CA HIS A 196 -20.48 -23.84 25.53
C HIS A 196 -21.68 -24.06 26.49
N GLN A 197 -21.50 -24.83 27.57
CA GLN A 197 -22.53 -25.00 28.57
C GLN A 197 -22.87 -23.68 29.28
N GLU A 198 -21.87 -22.92 29.71
CA GLU A 198 -22.07 -21.59 30.31
C GLU A 198 -22.77 -20.64 29.34
N SER A 199 -22.36 -20.64 28.06
CA SER A 199 -22.98 -19.84 27.02
C SER A 199 -24.44 -20.20 26.81
N MET A 200 -24.79 -21.50 26.81
CA MET A 200 -26.14 -21.99 26.68
C MET A 200 -27.01 -21.59 27.89
N GLU A 201 -26.49 -21.68 29.13
CA GLU A 201 -27.18 -21.24 30.33
C GLU A 201 -27.41 -19.72 30.34
N LYS A 202 -26.44 -18.96 29.93
CA LYS A 202 -26.55 -17.51 29.76
C LYS A 202 -27.62 -17.13 28.74
N LEU A 203 -27.63 -17.76 27.55
CA LEU A 203 -28.67 -17.55 26.53
C LEU A 203 -30.07 -17.95 27.01
N LYS A 204 -30.21 -19.01 27.85
CA LYS A 204 -31.48 -19.40 28.43
C LYS A 204 -31.98 -18.46 29.53
N SER A 205 -31.07 -17.98 30.39
CA SER A 205 -31.39 -17.10 31.52
C SER A 205 -31.59 -15.65 31.14
N GLN A 206 -30.89 -15.19 30.11
CA GLN A 206 -30.95 -13.82 29.63
C GLN A 206 -31.66 -13.78 28.28
N ARG A 207 -33.02 -13.96 28.26
CA ARG A 207 -33.79 -13.59 27.08
C ARG A 207 -33.64 -12.10 26.88
N PRO A 208 -32.92 -11.65 25.83
CA PRO A 208 -32.77 -10.23 25.60
C PRO A 208 -34.16 -9.62 25.33
N SER A 209 -34.42 -8.44 25.90
CA SER A 209 -35.62 -7.70 25.55
C SER A 209 -35.53 -7.27 24.09
N LEU A 210 -36.54 -7.64 23.28
CA LEU A 210 -36.63 -7.17 21.91
C LEU A 210 -36.73 -5.64 21.91
N GLN A 211 -35.75 -4.97 21.31
CA GLN A 211 -35.63 -3.51 21.31
C GLN A 211 -35.15 -2.98 19.98
N ILE A 212 -35.42 -1.71 19.73
CA ILE A 212 -34.87 -1.00 18.60
C ILE A 212 -33.47 -0.51 19.00
N TYR A 213 -32.46 -1.00 18.28
CA TYR A 213 -31.11 -0.47 18.34
C TYR A 213 -31.02 0.75 17.44
N GLN A 214 -30.59 1.90 17.98
CA GLN A 214 -30.48 3.13 17.22
C GLN A 214 -29.15 3.77 17.49
N VAL A 215 -28.44 4.08 16.43
CA VAL A 215 -27.28 4.98 16.40
C VAL A 215 -27.78 6.33 15.94
N HIS A 216 -27.46 7.38 16.66
CA HIS A 216 -27.80 8.74 16.29
C HIS A 216 -26.57 9.46 15.80
N LEU A 217 -26.57 9.83 14.53
CA LEU A 217 -25.49 10.59 13.86
C LEU A 217 -25.91 12.06 13.91
N GLU A 218 -25.62 12.72 15.04
CA GLU A 218 -26.15 14.06 15.36
C GLU A 218 -25.77 15.11 14.31
N ASP A 219 -24.50 15.12 13.91
CA ASP A 219 -23.93 16.14 13.04
C ASP A 219 -24.50 16.13 11.62
N ILE A 220 -24.97 14.97 11.16
CA ILE A 220 -25.63 14.82 9.86
C ILE A 220 -27.14 14.64 9.98
N ASN A 221 -27.69 14.74 11.19
CA ASN A 221 -29.11 14.60 11.51
C ASN A 221 -29.73 13.28 10.96
N GLU A 222 -28.98 12.21 10.98
CA GLU A 222 -29.43 10.88 10.59
C GLU A 222 -29.58 9.96 11.80
N ALA A 223 -30.48 8.98 11.71
CA ALA A 223 -30.62 7.93 12.71
C ALA A 223 -30.60 6.57 12.03
N ASP A 224 -29.73 5.70 12.52
CA ASP A 224 -29.53 4.35 12.01
C ASP A 224 -30.13 3.32 12.94
N ARG A 225 -31.03 2.48 12.42
CA ARG A 225 -31.71 1.38 13.12
C ARG A 225 -31.49 0.03 12.46
N CYS A 226 -30.54 -0.07 11.54
CA CYS A 226 -30.28 -1.27 10.74
C CYS A 226 -29.96 -2.48 11.64
N MET A 227 -29.19 -2.27 12.71
CA MET A 227 -28.87 -3.34 13.65
C MET A 227 -30.10 -3.89 14.42
N SER A 228 -31.27 -3.23 14.36
CA SER A 228 -32.50 -3.79 14.89
C SER A 228 -32.98 -5.03 14.16
N CYS A 229 -32.60 -5.19 12.87
CA CYS A 229 -32.87 -6.38 12.06
C CYS A 229 -31.60 -7.19 11.82
N HIS A 230 -30.45 -6.54 11.60
CA HIS A 230 -29.17 -7.15 11.30
C HIS A 230 -28.36 -7.42 12.58
N MET A 231 -28.89 -8.31 13.45
CA MET A 231 -28.33 -8.60 14.78
C MET A 231 -26.94 -9.25 14.74
N GLY A 232 -26.67 -10.06 13.71
CA GLY A 232 -25.42 -10.77 13.52
C GLY A 232 -24.29 -9.95 12.90
N ILE A 233 -24.59 -8.77 12.39
CA ILE A 233 -23.72 -8.02 11.47
C ILE A 233 -22.33 -7.72 12.04
N ASN A 234 -22.21 -7.44 13.34
CA ASN A 234 -20.94 -7.15 14.02
C ASN A 234 -20.32 -8.36 14.76
N ARG A 235 -20.88 -9.57 14.59
CA ARG A 235 -20.31 -10.80 15.19
C ARG A 235 -19.06 -11.24 14.44
N LYS A 236 -18.04 -11.76 15.15
CA LYS A 236 -16.85 -12.35 14.52
C LYS A 236 -17.22 -13.62 13.74
N GLU A 237 -18.04 -14.46 14.34
CA GLU A 237 -18.52 -15.67 13.73
C GLU A 237 -19.96 -15.54 13.29
N SER A 238 -20.23 -15.99 12.08
CA SER A 238 -21.57 -16.00 11.51
C SER A 238 -22.41 -17.15 12.08
N VAL A 239 -23.70 -16.94 12.20
CA VAL A 239 -24.66 -18.02 12.33
C VAL A 239 -24.89 -18.71 10.97
N SER A 240 -25.46 -19.90 10.96
CA SER A 240 -25.63 -20.73 9.75
C SER A 240 -26.51 -20.13 8.65
N GLU A 241 -27.38 -19.18 8.96
CA GLU A 241 -28.26 -18.49 8.00
C GLU A 241 -27.62 -17.22 7.45
N GLY A 242 -27.95 -16.85 6.21
CA GLY A 242 -27.48 -15.60 5.57
C GLY A 242 -28.06 -14.33 6.20
N GLN A 243 -27.95 -13.20 5.49
CA GLN A 243 -28.52 -11.93 5.97
C GLN A 243 -30.03 -12.03 6.21
N PRO A 244 -30.56 -11.43 7.27
CA PRO A 244 -29.94 -10.41 8.15
C PRO A 244 -29.18 -10.98 9.36
N TYR A 245 -28.93 -12.27 9.42
CA TYR A 245 -28.37 -12.96 10.60
C TYR A 245 -26.85 -13.12 10.52
N ALA A 246 -26.30 -13.16 9.31
CA ALA A 246 -24.88 -13.36 9.09
C ALA A 246 -24.04 -12.14 9.49
N SER A 247 -22.76 -12.38 9.77
CA SER A 247 -21.75 -11.35 9.93
C SER A 247 -21.59 -10.51 8.65
N HIS A 248 -21.04 -9.29 8.78
CA HIS A 248 -20.65 -8.50 7.63
C HIS A 248 -19.52 -9.18 6.85
N SER A 249 -19.64 -9.25 5.54
CA SER A 249 -18.53 -9.71 4.70
C SER A 249 -17.29 -8.83 4.93
N ARG A 250 -16.09 -9.43 5.09
CA ARG A 250 -14.86 -8.70 5.44
C ARG A 250 -15.03 -7.81 6.68
N ARG A 251 -15.71 -8.34 7.70
CA ARG A 251 -16.07 -7.61 8.93
C ARG A 251 -14.86 -6.89 9.55
N ASP A 252 -13.73 -7.56 9.69
CA ASP A 252 -12.57 -7.00 10.36
C ASP A 252 -11.94 -5.85 9.58
N VAL A 253 -12.06 -5.85 8.24
CA VAL A 253 -11.63 -4.76 7.38
C VAL A 253 -12.53 -3.53 7.54
N TYR A 254 -13.85 -3.72 7.46
CA TYR A 254 -14.79 -2.60 7.48
C TYR A 254 -15.19 -2.21 8.90
N LEU A 255 -15.82 -3.12 9.65
CA LEU A 255 -16.38 -2.81 10.96
C LEU A 255 -15.33 -2.77 12.07
N GLY A 256 -14.15 -3.37 11.85
CA GLY A 256 -13.00 -3.24 12.75
C GLY A 256 -12.48 -1.81 12.82
N ASN A 257 -12.51 -1.09 11.69
CA ASN A 257 -12.07 0.30 11.59
C ASN A 257 -13.23 1.31 11.70
N HIS A 258 -14.47 0.91 11.38
CA HIS A 258 -15.66 1.75 11.41
C HIS A 258 -16.73 1.10 12.29
N PRO A 259 -16.63 1.21 13.65
CA PRO A 259 -17.59 0.62 14.57
C PRO A 259 -19.01 1.10 14.26
N PRO A 260 -19.99 0.20 14.11
CA PRO A 260 -21.37 0.56 13.77
C PRO A 260 -22.02 1.49 14.79
N GLU A 261 -21.55 1.46 16.04
CA GLU A 261 -22.02 2.31 17.12
C GLU A 261 -21.65 3.79 16.93
N GLN A 262 -20.59 4.07 16.16
CA GLN A 262 -20.10 5.41 15.86
C GLN A 262 -20.53 5.88 14.47
N PHE A 263 -20.35 5.01 13.47
CA PHE A 263 -20.55 5.37 12.05
C PHE A 263 -21.94 4.97 11.52
N GLY A 264 -22.67 4.09 12.19
CA GLY A 264 -23.88 3.49 11.65
C GLY A 264 -23.60 2.70 10.37
N CYS A 265 -24.66 2.27 9.69
CA CYS A 265 -24.60 1.57 8.40
C CYS A 265 -24.93 2.49 7.24
N VAL A 266 -25.74 3.53 7.48
CA VAL A 266 -26.24 4.45 6.44
C VAL A 266 -25.14 5.31 5.82
N LEU A 267 -24.03 5.56 6.51
CA LEU A 267 -22.90 6.33 5.94
C LEU A 267 -22.29 5.62 4.73
N CYS A 268 -22.16 4.29 4.82
CA CYS A 268 -21.61 3.47 3.74
C CYS A 268 -22.69 2.99 2.77
N HIS A 269 -23.82 2.51 3.31
CA HIS A 269 -24.84 1.81 2.51
C HIS A 269 -26.02 2.67 2.06
N GLU A 270 -26.21 3.86 2.62
CA GLU A 270 -27.40 4.67 2.40
C GLU A 270 -28.71 3.97 2.85
N GLY A 271 -29.81 4.10 2.12
CA GLY A 271 -31.10 3.54 2.50
C GLY A 271 -31.94 4.49 3.37
N GLN A 272 -32.86 3.94 4.16
CA GLN A 272 -33.68 4.67 5.14
C GLN A 272 -33.41 4.14 6.55
N GLY A 273 -32.28 4.54 7.16
CA GLY A 273 -31.86 4.06 8.48
C GLY A 273 -32.92 4.19 9.59
N ARG A 274 -33.83 5.16 9.48
CA ARG A 274 -34.93 5.36 10.42
C ARG A 274 -36.06 4.33 10.28
N ALA A 275 -36.19 3.67 9.12
CA ALA A 275 -37.34 2.84 8.85
C ALA A 275 -37.14 1.44 9.46
N THR A 276 -38.19 1.00 10.19
CA THR A 276 -38.25 -0.35 10.80
C THR A 276 -39.53 -1.11 10.47
N ILE A 277 -40.33 -0.56 9.53
CA ILE A 277 -41.69 -1.04 9.21
C ILE A 277 -41.65 -2.22 8.25
N SER A 278 -40.72 -2.19 7.29
CA SER A 278 -40.46 -3.27 6.34
C SER A 278 -39.02 -3.18 5.81
N PRO A 279 -38.44 -4.30 5.34
CA PRO A 279 -37.11 -4.32 4.71
C PRO A 279 -37.02 -3.38 3.50
N GLU A 280 -38.01 -3.39 2.61
CA GLU A 280 -38.07 -2.59 1.38
C GLU A 280 -37.95 -1.09 1.73
N LYS A 281 -38.70 -0.63 2.77
CA LYS A 281 -38.61 0.77 3.22
C LYS A 281 -37.26 1.06 3.86
N ALA A 282 -36.75 0.16 4.70
CA ALA A 282 -35.45 0.35 5.35
C ALA A 282 -34.29 0.42 4.32
N HIS A 283 -34.36 -0.38 3.28
CA HIS A 283 -33.39 -0.39 2.19
C HIS A 283 -33.61 0.72 1.17
N GLY A 284 -34.70 1.52 1.30
CA GLY A 284 -35.05 2.58 0.35
C GLY A 284 -35.50 2.07 -1.01
N GLU A 285 -36.00 0.83 -1.08
CA GLU A 285 -36.56 0.23 -2.27
C GLU A 285 -38.05 0.67 -2.44
N VAL A 286 -38.19 1.99 -2.52
CA VAL A 286 -39.48 2.65 -2.69
C VAL A 286 -39.36 3.75 -3.72
N GLU A 287 -40.41 3.90 -4.53
CA GLU A 287 -40.47 4.86 -5.61
C GLU A 287 -40.14 6.28 -5.12
N TYR A 288 -39.37 7.04 -5.89
CA TYR A 288 -38.92 8.41 -5.62
C TYR A 288 -37.95 8.58 -4.42
N TRP A 289 -37.48 7.50 -3.79
CA TRP A 289 -36.47 7.64 -2.76
C TRP A 289 -35.11 7.98 -3.35
N LEU A 290 -34.47 9.08 -2.87
CA LEU A 290 -33.26 9.62 -3.50
C LEU A 290 -31.98 8.83 -3.19
N LYS A 291 -31.98 8.12 -2.06
CA LYS A 291 -30.80 7.40 -1.52
C LYS A 291 -31.11 5.91 -1.29
N PRO A 292 -31.45 5.12 -2.33
CA PRO A 292 -31.61 3.68 -2.19
C PRO A 292 -30.33 3.01 -1.71
N MET A 293 -30.46 1.92 -0.96
CA MET A 293 -29.33 1.19 -0.37
C MET A 293 -28.32 0.71 -1.41
N HIS A 294 -27.07 0.93 -1.15
CA HIS A 294 -25.93 0.40 -1.89
C HIS A 294 -25.53 -0.97 -1.35
N ARG A 295 -25.51 -2.01 -2.22
CA ARG A 295 -25.13 -3.38 -1.87
C ARG A 295 -23.88 -3.81 -2.63
N GLY A 296 -23.05 -4.65 -2.00
CA GLY A 296 -21.81 -5.16 -2.62
C GLY A 296 -20.82 -4.04 -2.95
N LYS A 297 -20.11 -4.18 -4.05
CA LYS A 297 -19.04 -3.27 -4.48
C LYS A 297 -19.44 -1.80 -4.53
N ILE A 298 -20.70 -1.51 -4.91
CA ILE A 298 -21.17 -0.12 -5.02
C ILE A 298 -21.14 0.65 -3.70
N ALA A 299 -21.13 -0.05 -2.55
CA ALA A 299 -20.96 0.59 -1.24
C ALA A 299 -19.61 1.33 -1.13
N GLN A 300 -18.58 0.90 -1.87
CA GLN A 300 -17.29 1.57 -1.95
C GLN A 300 -17.39 3.01 -2.48
N SER A 301 -18.46 3.35 -3.21
CA SER A 301 -18.71 4.75 -3.63
C SER A 301 -18.81 5.72 -2.47
N SER A 302 -19.09 5.23 -1.26
CA SER A 302 -19.17 6.03 -0.04
C SER A 302 -17.83 6.27 0.64
N CYS A 303 -16.76 5.55 0.28
CA CYS A 303 -15.42 5.72 0.89
C CYS A 303 -14.89 7.14 0.69
N THR A 304 -15.11 7.72 -0.48
CA THR A 304 -14.65 9.07 -0.83
C THR A 304 -15.31 10.21 -0.02
N LYS A 305 -16.30 9.89 0.82
CA LYS A 305 -16.91 10.87 1.74
C LYS A 305 -15.98 11.22 2.91
N CYS A 306 -15.09 10.28 3.32
CA CYS A 306 -14.24 10.40 4.50
C CYS A 306 -12.76 10.26 4.18
N HIS A 307 -12.43 9.47 3.13
CA HIS A 307 -11.05 9.15 2.75
C HIS A 307 -10.56 10.00 1.59
N ASP A 308 -9.29 10.39 1.66
CA ASP A 308 -8.65 11.11 0.56
C ASP A 308 -8.53 10.21 -0.67
N LYS A 309 -8.69 10.81 -1.86
CA LYS A 309 -8.66 10.12 -3.15
C LYS A 309 -7.32 9.44 -3.49
N GLY A 310 -6.27 9.72 -2.74
CA GLY A 310 -4.94 9.11 -2.91
C GLY A 310 -4.64 8.01 -1.91
N GLU A 311 -5.56 7.68 -1.00
CA GLU A 311 -5.36 6.68 0.04
C GLU A 311 -5.60 5.27 -0.52
N GLU A 312 -4.68 4.34 -0.28
CA GLU A 312 -4.91 2.91 -0.55
C GLU A 312 -5.78 2.32 0.54
N LEU A 313 -7.01 2.07 0.19
CA LEU A 313 -8.00 1.51 1.12
C LEU A 313 -8.10 0.00 0.95
N VAL A 314 -7.68 -0.75 1.96
CA VAL A 314 -7.99 -2.18 2.03
C VAL A 314 -9.51 -2.34 2.09
N GLY A 315 -10.10 -3.00 1.09
CA GLY A 315 -11.55 -3.08 0.92
C GLY A 315 -12.13 -2.03 -0.03
N GLY A 316 -11.33 -1.08 -0.49
CA GLY A 316 -11.70 -0.04 -1.44
C GLY A 316 -11.07 -0.23 -2.82
N GLU A 317 -10.78 -1.46 -3.22
CA GLU A 317 -10.03 -1.76 -4.44
C GLU A 317 -10.72 -1.25 -5.72
N ASP A 318 -12.04 -1.37 -5.81
CA ASP A 318 -12.80 -0.93 -6.99
C ASP A 318 -12.88 0.61 -7.08
N ILE A 319 -13.05 1.30 -5.94
CA ILE A 319 -13.04 2.77 -5.94
C ILE A 319 -11.65 3.33 -6.24
N ALA A 320 -10.58 2.71 -5.72
CA ALA A 320 -9.20 3.09 -6.02
C ALA A 320 -8.89 2.92 -7.51
N LYS A 321 -9.31 1.80 -8.12
CA LYS A 321 -9.22 1.58 -9.56
C LYS A 321 -10.00 2.63 -10.35
N GLY A 322 -11.21 2.98 -9.92
CA GLY A 322 -12.02 4.04 -10.54
C GLY A 322 -11.33 5.41 -10.51
N ILE A 323 -10.68 5.77 -9.39
CA ILE A 323 -9.89 7.01 -9.25
C ILE A 323 -8.70 6.99 -10.21
N ALA A 324 -7.93 5.91 -10.21
CA ALA A 324 -6.76 5.75 -11.09
C ALA A 324 -7.13 5.83 -12.58
N LEU A 325 -8.25 5.21 -12.98
CA LEU A 325 -8.78 5.29 -14.34
C LEU A 325 -9.22 6.71 -14.70
N PHE A 326 -9.94 7.39 -13.81
CA PHE A 326 -10.42 8.75 -14.03
C PHE A 326 -9.26 9.73 -14.27
N GLU A 327 -8.21 9.61 -13.46
CA GLU A 327 -6.98 10.38 -13.60
C GLU A 327 -6.17 9.95 -14.82
N GLY A 328 -5.97 8.65 -15.00
CA GLY A 328 -5.17 8.09 -16.09
C GLY A 328 -5.74 8.35 -17.49
N LEU A 329 -7.06 8.32 -17.65
CA LEU A 329 -7.75 8.62 -18.90
C LEU A 329 -7.99 10.13 -19.11
N GLY A 330 -7.80 10.93 -18.06
CA GLY A 330 -7.90 12.40 -18.16
C GLY A 330 -9.30 12.95 -18.26
N CYS A 331 -10.27 12.35 -17.64
CA CYS A 331 -11.64 12.82 -17.62
C CYS A 331 -11.75 14.29 -17.20
N PHE A 332 -10.92 14.71 -16.25
CA PHE A 332 -10.80 16.11 -15.80
C PHE A 332 -10.27 17.06 -16.88
N GLY A 333 -9.70 16.58 -17.98
CA GLY A 333 -9.30 17.40 -19.12
C GLY A 333 -10.50 18.08 -19.77
N CYS A 334 -11.60 17.37 -19.93
CA CYS A 334 -12.86 17.86 -20.50
C CYS A 334 -13.88 18.27 -19.45
N HIS A 335 -13.95 17.57 -18.30
CA HIS A 335 -14.93 17.78 -17.24
C HIS A 335 -14.36 18.63 -16.11
N GLU A 336 -15.18 19.54 -15.57
CA GLU A 336 -14.84 20.25 -14.35
C GLU A 336 -15.09 19.32 -13.13
N THR A 337 -14.05 19.21 -12.27
CA THR A 337 -14.06 18.32 -11.10
C THR A 337 -13.18 18.89 -10.00
N LYS A 338 -13.64 18.82 -8.74
CA LYS A 338 -12.86 19.16 -7.55
C LYS A 338 -11.97 17.98 -7.12
N GLY A 339 -10.72 18.27 -6.80
CA GLY A 339 -9.78 17.28 -6.28
C GLY A 339 -9.21 16.28 -7.29
N PHE A 340 -9.43 16.51 -8.59
CA PHE A 340 -8.77 15.81 -9.69
C PHE A 340 -8.05 16.83 -10.58
N GLY A 341 -6.89 16.44 -11.16
CA GLY A 341 -6.12 17.30 -12.03
C GLY A 341 -5.60 18.56 -11.33
N VAL A 342 -5.10 18.41 -10.10
CA VAL A 342 -4.69 19.51 -9.21
C VAL A 342 -3.63 20.42 -9.84
N ASP A 343 -2.78 19.90 -10.73
CA ASP A 343 -1.88 20.69 -11.53
C ASP A 343 -2.44 20.87 -12.95
N ARG A 344 -3.07 22.03 -13.21
CA ARG A 344 -3.53 22.42 -14.56
C ARG A 344 -2.44 22.34 -15.63
N ASN A 345 -1.22 22.15 -15.20
CA ASN A 345 -0.04 21.99 -16.07
C ASN A 345 0.38 20.52 -16.26
N SER A 346 -0.22 19.54 -15.63
CA SER A 346 0.00 18.11 -15.90
C SER A 346 -0.89 17.67 -17.06
N MET A 347 -0.45 17.89 -18.29
CA MET A 347 -1.13 17.36 -19.48
C MET A 347 -0.94 15.85 -19.55
N ILE A 348 -2.02 15.12 -19.83
CA ILE A 348 -1.99 13.65 -19.97
C ILE A 348 -1.41 13.25 -21.32
N GLY A 349 -1.76 14.00 -22.35
CA GLY A 349 -1.23 13.83 -23.70
C GLY A 349 0.09 14.59 -23.90
N PRO A 350 0.87 14.24 -24.93
CA PRO A 350 2.10 14.96 -25.27
C PRO A 350 1.83 16.42 -25.65
N ASP A 351 2.85 17.26 -25.45
CA ASP A 351 2.91 18.61 -26.03
C ASP A 351 2.94 18.51 -27.56
N LEU A 352 2.05 19.20 -28.23
CA LEU A 352 1.93 19.20 -29.71
C LEU A 352 2.61 20.39 -30.35
N THR A 353 3.33 21.22 -29.58
CA THR A 353 4.01 22.42 -30.12
C THR A 353 5.01 22.07 -31.22
N GLU A 354 5.74 20.96 -31.10
CA GLU A 354 6.75 20.49 -32.07
C GLU A 354 6.27 19.27 -32.88
N ILE A 355 4.98 19.13 -33.10
CA ILE A 355 4.43 17.89 -33.72
C ILE A 355 4.98 17.65 -35.13
N GLY A 356 5.23 18.69 -35.93
CA GLY A 356 5.78 18.57 -37.25
C GLY A 356 7.23 18.11 -37.30
N SER A 357 8.03 18.42 -36.24
CA SER A 357 9.39 17.89 -36.11
C SER A 357 9.42 16.43 -35.64
N LYS A 358 8.35 15.97 -35.06
CA LYS A 358 8.27 14.67 -34.38
C LYS A 358 7.71 13.55 -35.24
N VAL A 359 6.69 13.80 -36.05
CA VAL A 359 5.95 12.77 -36.75
C VAL A 359 5.74 13.09 -38.23
N ASN A 360 5.48 12.04 -39.02
CA ASN A 360 5.05 12.16 -40.39
C ASN A 360 3.57 12.62 -40.46
N PRO A 361 3.18 13.56 -41.33
CA PRO A 361 1.81 14.04 -41.43
C PRO A 361 0.80 12.96 -41.90
N GLY A 362 1.23 11.98 -42.69
CA GLY A 362 0.41 10.83 -43.07
C GLY A 362 0.10 9.94 -41.85
N TRP A 363 1.11 9.70 -41.03
CA TRP A 363 0.88 9.01 -39.75
C TRP A 363 -0.09 9.79 -38.84
N LEU A 364 0.08 11.11 -38.73
CA LEU A 364 -0.78 11.96 -37.90
C LEU A 364 -2.24 11.89 -38.33
N LEU A 365 -2.50 11.88 -39.64
CA LEU A 365 -3.84 11.72 -40.20
C LEU A 365 -4.47 10.38 -39.81
N GLU A 366 -3.76 9.27 -40.00
CA GLU A 366 -4.25 7.93 -39.64
C GLU A 366 -4.43 7.75 -38.12
N TRP A 367 -3.52 8.32 -37.33
CA TRP A 367 -3.65 8.35 -35.87
C TRP A 367 -4.92 9.06 -35.43
N LEU A 368 -5.25 10.21 -35.99
CA LEU A 368 -6.46 10.97 -35.64
C LEU A 368 -7.75 10.24 -36.06
N LYS A 369 -7.72 9.44 -37.11
CA LYS A 369 -8.86 8.63 -37.57
C LYS A 369 -9.13 7.48 -36.60
N ASN A 370 -8.08 6.75 -36.15
CA ASN A 370 -8.23 5.65 -35.23
C ASN A 370 -6.94 5.39 -34.39
N PRO A 371 -6.78 6.03 -33.22
CA PRO A 371 -5.59 5.84 -32.40
C PRO A 371 -5.40 4.40 -31.90
N LYS A 372 -6.53 3.69 -31.65
CA LYS A 372 -6.52 2.31 -31.16
C LYS A 372 -6.04 1.31 -32.21
N HIS A 373 -6.20 1.59 -33.50
CA HIS A 373 -5.67 0.75 -34.57
C HIS A 373 -4.14 0.75 -34.55
N PHE A 374 -3.53 1.93 -34.41
CA PHE A 374 -2.08 2.02 -34.32
C PHE A 374 -1.52 1.48 -32.99
N ARG A 375 -2.21 1.79 -31.88
CA ARG A 375 -1.80 1.34 -30.54
C ARG A 375 -3.04 1.01 -29.70
N PRO A 376 -3.38 -0.28 -29.55
CA PRO A 376 -4.55 -0.70 -28.79
C PRO A 376 -4.54 -0.21 -27.32
N SER A 377 -3.34 -0.15 -26.70
CA SER A 377 -3.15 0.29 -25.30
C SER A 377 -3.09 1.81 -25.12
N THR A 378 -3.26 2.61 -26.19
CA THR A 378 -3.19 4.08 -26.06
C THR A 378 -4.30 4.64 -25.17
N ARG A 379 -3.94 5.62 -24.35
CA ARG A 379 -4.90 6.39 -23.54
C ARG A 379 -5.69 7.41 -24.36
N MET A 380 -5.20 7.78 -25.55
CA MET A 380 -5.95 8.65 -26.47
C MET A 380 -7.18 7.93 -26.93
N PRO A 381 -8.38 8.46 -26.64
CA PRO A 381 -9.64 7.82 -27.04
C PRO A 381 -9.91 8.02 -28.53
N ASP A 382 -10.82 7.20 -29.07
CA ASP A 382 -11.33 7.38 -30.43
C ASP A 382 -12.40 8.48 -30.47
N PHE A 383 -12.10 9.57 -31.18
CA PHE A 383 -13.02 10.68 -31.41
C PHE A 383 -14.01 10.41 -32.54
N ARG A 384 -13.89 9.27 -33.23
CA ARG A 384 -14.72 8.90 -34.40
C ARG A 384 -14.85 10.07 -35.39
N LEU A 385 -13.67 10.63 -35.76
CA LEU A 385 -13.60 11.74 -36.71
C LEU A 385 -13.90 11.25 -38.12
N GLU A 386 -14.66 12.05 -38.86
CA GLU A 386 -14.79 11.86 -40.31
C GLU A 386 -13.45 12.26 -40.98
N GLU A 387 -13.14 11.69 -42.13
CA GLU A 387 -11.87 11.91 -42.84
C GLU A 387 -11.56 13.38 -43.07
N GLU A 388 -12.54 14.17 -43.54
CA GLU A 388 -12.38 15.61 -43.77
C GLU A 388 -12.09 16.39 -42.46
N ASP A 389 -12.60 15.95 -41.33
CA ASP A 389 -12.34 16.58 -40.03
C ASP A 389 -10.94 16.21 -39.52
N ALA A 390 -10.51 14.95 -39.70
CA ALA A 390 -9.15 14.51 -39.38
C ALA A 390 -8.11 15.25 -40.25
N MET A 391 -8.36 15.42 -41.57
CA MET A 391 -7.51 16.20 -42.46
C MET A 391 -7.41 17.65 -42.00
N ALA A 392 -8.52 18.29 -41.64
CA ALA A 392 -8.50 19.66 -41.17
C ALA A 392 -7.70 19.84 -39.87
N ILE A 393 -7.88 18.90 -38.88
CA ILE A 393 -7.11 18.91 -37.63
C ILE A 393 -5.63 18.69 -37.92
N THR A 394 -5.28 17.73 -38.79
CA THR A 394 -3.90 17.48 -39.22
C THR A 394 -3.27 18.75 -39.82
N SER A 395 -3.95 19.44 -40.74
CA SER A 395 -3.50 20.67 -41.36
C SER A 395 -3.26 21.78 -40.33
N TYR A 396 -4.17 21.97 -39.37
CA TYR A 396 -4.00 22.94 -38.31
C TYR A 396 -2.78 22.64 -37.42
N LEU A 397 -2.67 21.39 -36.93
CA LEU A 397 -1.55 21.00 -36.06
C LEU A 397 -0.22 21.10 -36.78
N TRP A 398 -0.18 20.77 -38.08
CA TRP A 398 1.00 20.85 -38.90
C TRP A 398 1.45 22.30 -39.12
N GLN A 399 0.56 23.18 -39.55
CA GLN A 399 0.83 24.59 -39.81
C GLN A 399 1.09 25.41 -38.52
N ASN A 400 0.59 24.92 -37.37
CA ASN A 400 0.78 25.56 -36.08
C ASN A 400 1.94 24.94 -35.28
N SER A 401 2.78 24.11 -35.92
CA SER A 401 3.94 23.51 -35.31
C SER A 401 5.15 24.41 -35.35
N GLU A 402 5.89 24.46 -34.27
CA GLU A 402 7.25 25.00 -34.17
C GLU A 402 8.26 23.84 -34.22
N GLY A 403 9.55 24.16 -34.30
CA GLY A 403 10.62 23.16 -34.28
C GLY A 403 11.42 23.16 -35.59
N PHE A 404 12.09 22.06 -35.89
CA PHE A 404 12.92 21.91 -37.09
C PHE A 404 12.22 21.01 -38.13
N GLU A 405 12.57 21.19 -39.39
CA GLU A 405 12.14 20.29 -40.46
C GLU A 405 12.93 18.98 -40.35
N PRO A 406 12.26 17.82 -40.42
CA PRO A 406 12.92 16.51 -40.41
C PRO A 406 13.85 16.36 -41.61
N GLY A 407 14.98 15.67 -41.41
CA GLY A 407 15.89 15.30 -42.50
C GLY A 407 15.31 14.20 -43.38
N GLU A 408 16.07 13.87 -44.47
CA GLU A 408 15.71 12.75 -45.35
C GLU A 408 15.76 11.43 -44.59
N PRO A 409 14.88 10.45 -44.92
CA PRO A 409 14.87 9.12 -44.29
C PRO A 409 16.22 8.44 -44.38
N GLN A 410 16.74 7.93 -43.27
CA GLN A 410 18.05 7.27 -43.21
C GLN A 410 17.87 5.74 -43.16
N VAL A 411 18.83 5.04 -43.72
CA VAL A 411 18.92 3.55 -43.67
C VAL A 411 20.19 3.19 -42.89
N PHE A 412 20.06 2.32 -41.94
CA PHE A 412 21.14 1.87 -41.05
C PHE A 412 21.53 0.43 -41.39
N ASP A 413 22.82 0.12 -41.21
CA ASP A 413 23.30 -1.26 -41.32
C ASP A 413 22.96 -2.08 -40.05
N GLU A 414 23.06 -3.41 -40.18
CA GLU A 414 22.73 -4.34 -39.09
C GLU A 414 23.65 -4.17 -37.86
N GLU A 415 24.91 -3.76 -38.05
CA GLU A 415 25.85 -3.53 -36.95
C GLU A 415 25.43 -2.32 -36.10
N THR A 416 25.09 -1.22 -36.74
CA THR A 416 24.59 0.00 -36.09
C THR A 416 23.26 -0.26 -35.33
N ILE A 417 22.34 -1.02 -35.93
CA ILE A 417 21.07 -1.39 -35.28
C ILE A 417 21.33 -2.32 -34.09
N GLY A 418 22.25 -3.28 -34.23
CA GLY A 418 22.60 -4.22 -33.16
C GLY A 418 23.21 -3.53 -31.94
N GLU A 419 24.13 -2.56 -32.16
CA GLU A 419 24.68 -1.77 -31.07
C GLU A 419 23.60 -0.94 -30.36
N GLY A 420 22.67 -0.38 -31.13
CA GLY A 420 21.53 0.35 -30.59
C GLY A 420 20.57 -0.53 -29.77
N ALA A 421 20.36 -1.77 -30.20
CA ALA A 421 19.54 -2.74 -29.46
C ALA A 421 20.22 -3.11 -28.14
N TYR A 422 21.52 -3.41 -28.16
CA TYR A 422 22.29 -3.68 -26.97
C TYR A 422 22.20 -2.54 -25.93
N LEU A 423 22.43 -1.31 -26.36
CA LEU A 423 22.32 -0.12 -25.48
C LEU A 423 20.89 0.06 -24.94
N TYR A 424 19.86 -0.21 -25.75
CA TYR A 424 18.47 -0.10 -25.35
C TYR A 424 18.13 -1.07 -24.22
N GLU A 425 18.61 -2.30 -24.27
CA GLU A 425 18.41 -3.34 -23.27
C GLU A 425 19.26 -3.07 -22.01
N SER A 426 20.57 -2.83 -22.18
CA SER A 426 21.53 -2.76 -21.07
C SER A 426 21.37 -1.49 -20.23
N ILE A 427 21.07 -0.33 -20.83
CA ILE A 427 20.90 0.94 -20.08
C ILE A 427 19.65 0.98 -19.25
N GLY A 428 18.60 0.21 -19.60
CA GLY A 428 17.39 0.09 -18.82
C GLY A 428 16.16 0.74 -19.42
N CYS A 429 16.08 0.93 -20.72
CA CYS A 429 14.90 1.49 -21.41
C CYS A 429 13.66 0.59 -21.22
N LEU A 430 13.86 -0.75 -21.14
CA LEU A 430 12.83 -1.75 -20.90
C LEU A 430 12.12 -1.60 -19.53
N ALA A 431 12.68 -0.91 -18.56
CA ALA A 431 12.00 -0.62 -17.29
C ALA A 431 10.71 0.19 -17.47
N CYS A 432 10.62 1.00 -18.53
CA CYS A 432 9.47 1.87 -18.79
C CYS A 432 8.80 1.60 -20.13
N HIS A 433 9.55 1.14 -21.13
CA HIS A 433 9.10 0.94 -22.50
C HIS A 433 9.02 -0.54 -22.85
N SER A 434 8.09 -0.91 -23.73
CA SER A 434 8.03 -2.18 -24.39
C SER A 434 8.27 -2.03 -25.88
N GLU A 435 8.90 -3.00 -26.50
CA GLU A 435 9.07 -3.15 -27.94
C GLU A 435 8.15 -4.22 -28.54
N LEU A 436 7.43 -4.97 -27.69
CA LEU A 436 6.48 -6.00 -28.11
C LEU A 436 5.06 -5.41 -28.20
N GLU A 437 4.33 -5.70 -29.27
CA GLU A 437 2.97 -5.16 -29.49
C GLU A 437 1.98 -5.53 -28.38
N GLU A 438 2.09 -6.73 -27.81
CA GLU A 438 1.15 -7.29 -26.84
C GLU A 438 1.50 -6.95 -25.38
N ASP A 439 2.63 -6.29 -25.13
CA ASP A 439 3.06 -5.98 -23.78
C ASP A 439 2.21 -4.85 -23.16
N GLY A 440 1.55 -5.17 -22.08
CA GLY A 440 0.67 -4.27 -21.32
C GLY A 440 1.36 -3.22 -20.45
N ARG A 441 2.70 -3.07 -20.51
CA ARG A 441 3.41 -2.03 -19.76
C ARG A 441 2.96 -0.64 -20.21
N ILE A 442 2.54 0.18 -19.24
CA ILE A 442 1.83 1.46 -19.50
C ILE A 442 2.58 2.70 -19.02
N HIS A 443 3.75 2.55 -18.38
CA HIS A 443 4.44 3.71 -17.79
C HIS A 443 5.03 4.63 -18.87
N GLY A 444 5.84 4.06 -19.76
CA GLY A 444 6.29 4.69 -21.01
C GLY A 444 5.44 4.27 -22.19
N PRO A 445 5.48 4.95 -23.32
CA PRO A 445 4.82 4.50 -24.52
C PRO A 445 5.48 3.21 -25.04
N ASN A 446 4.65 2.29 -25.56
CA ASN A 446 5.14 1.16 -26.32
C ASN A 446 5.88 1.65 -27.57
N LEU A 447 7.06 1.12 -27.86
CA LEU A 447 7.95 1.56 -28.94
C LEU A 447 7.98 0.62 -30.14
N SER A 448 7.22 -0.50 -30.16
CA SER A 448 7.20 -1.51 -31.24
C SER A 448 6.99 -0.90 -32.65
N ARG A 449 6.38 0.27 -32.73
CA ARG A 449 6.06 0.98 -33.99
C ARG A 449 6.61 2.41 -34.01
N ILE A 450 7.68 2.70 -33.25
CA ILE A 450 8.20 4.07 -33.14
C ILE A 450 8.77 4.56 -34.47
N GLY A 451 9.41 3.69 -35.23
CA GLY A 451 9.96 3.99 -36.55
C GLY A 451 8.91 4.28 -37.61
N ASP A 452 7.65 3.82 -37.42
CA ASP A 452 6.54 4.15 -38.32
C ASP A 452 6.09 5.61 -38.20
N LYS A 453 6.30 6.25 -37.07
CA LYS A 453 5.74 7.59 -36.78
C LYS A 453 6.75 8.70 -36.62
N SER A 454 7.96 8.39 -36.14
CA SER A 454 8.96 9.40 -35.76
C SER A 454 10.07 9.52 -36.81
N ASN A 455 10.92 10.52 -36.67
CA ASN A 455 12.11 10.68 -37.49
C ASN A 455 13.37 10.59 -36.62
N TYR A 456 14.48 10.26 -37.29
CA TYR A 456 15.75 9.96 -36.62
C TYR A 456 16.29 11.16 -35.85
N GLU A 457 16.31 12.35 -36.44
CA GLU A 457 16.88 13.56 -35.82
C GLU A 457 16.10 13.94 -34.55
N TYR A 458 14.77 13.76 -34.57
CA TYR A 458 13.96 14.02 -33.39
C TYR A 458 14.24 13.00 -32.29
N LEU A 459 14.40 11.70 -32.63
CA LEU A 459 14.72 10.67 -31.65
C LEU A 459 16.08 10.92 -31.00
N VAL A 460 17.12 11.25 -31.79
CA VAL A 460 18.45 11.62 -31.25
C VAL A 460 18.33 12.80 -30.29
N SER A 461 17.69 13.90 -30.74
CA SER A 461 17.51 15.10 -29.92
C SER A 461 16.69 14.84 -28.66
N TRP A 462 15.63 14.01 -28.74
CA TRP A 462 14.82 13.59 -27.59
C TRP A 462 15.61 12.74 -26.60
N LEU A 463 16.41 11.78 -27.08
CA LEU A 463 17.20 10.89 -26.21
C LEU A 463 18.26 11.67 -25.42
N LEU A 464 18.87 12.69 -26.05
CA LEU A 464 19.86 13.55 -25.39
C LEU A 464 19.22 14.50 -24.36
N ALA A 465 18.02 15.01 -24.62
CA ALA A 465 17.44 16.04 -23.76
C ALA A 465 15.90 15.99 -23.73
N PRO A 466 15.26 14.96 -23.19
CA PRO A 466 13.80 14.81 -23.22
C PRO A 466 13.04 16.02 -22.63
N LYS A 467 13.59 16.60 -21.56
CA LYS A 467 13.01 17.76 -20.88
C LYS A 467 13.18 19.10 -21.61
N ALA A 468 14.05 19.17 -22.60
CA ALA A 468 14.16 20.36 -23.49
C ALA A 468 12.93 20.43 -24.41
N HIS A 469 12.49 19.26 -24.94
CA HIS A 469 11.31 19.18 -25.82
C HIS A 469 10.01 19.22 -25.03
N GLN A 470 9.99 18.52 -23.89
CA GLN A 470 8.81 18.45 -23.02
C GLN A 470 9.22 18.59 -21.57
N PRO A 471 9.20 19.80 -20.97
CA PRO A 471 9.68 20.04 -19.60
C PRO A 471 9.03 19.17 -18.53
N LYS A 472 7.80 18.69 -18.80
CA LYS A 472 7.01 17.85 -17.88
C LYS A 472 7.00 16.36 -18.23
N THR A 473 7.81 15.93 -19.18
CA THR A 473 7.92 14.52 -19.50
C THR A 473 8.36 13.72 -18.25
N LYS A 474 7.77 12.55 -18.08
CA LYS A 474 8.21 11.59 -17.07
C LYS A 474 9.52 10.91 -17.46
N MET A 475 9.85 10.89 -18.77
CA MET A 475 11.10 10.32 -19.25
C MET A 475 12.29 11.08 -18.64
N PRO A 476 13.16 10.40 -17.90
CA PRO A 476 14.35 10.99 -17.32
C PRO A 476 15.45 11.19 -18.36
N ASP A 477 16.50 11.91 -17.98
CA ASP A 477 17.74 11.98 -18.73
C ASP A 477 18.57 10.71 -18.41
N MET A 478 18.77 9.85 -19.43
CA MET A 478 19.47 8.56 -19.31
C MET A 478 21.00 8.72 -19.36
N LYS A 479 21.51 9.94 -19.39
CA LYS A 479 22.97 10.24 -19.48
C LYS A 479 23.64 9.63 -20.71
N LEU A 480 22.93 9.61 -21.84
CA LEU A 480 23.50 9.17 -23.11
C LEU A 480 24.44 10.23 -23.64
N ASP A 481 25.55 9.83 -24.23
CA ASP A 481 26.32 10.70 -25.08
C ASP A 481 25.72 10.76 -26.50
N GLU A 482 26.34 11.56 -27.40
CA GLU A 482 25.80 11.74 -28.75
C GLU A 482 25.90 10.46 -29.60
N GLU A 483 26.90 9.63 -29.37
CA GLU A 483 27.13 8.37 -30.08
C GLU A 483 26.10 7.31 -29.61
N ASP A 484 25.96 7.11 -28.31
CA ASP A 484 24.93 6.24 -27.69
C ASP A 484 23.53 6.60 -28.21
N ALA A 485 23.18 7.89 -28.17
CA ALA A 485 21.88 8.39 -28.63
C ALA A 485 21.62 8.09 -30.10
N LYS A 486 22.65 8.17 -30.96
CA LYS A 486 22.56 7.82 -32.39
C LYS A 486 22.33 6.32 -32.59
N TYR A 487 23.02 5.46 -31.85
CA TYR A 487 22.84 4.00 -31.92
C TYR A 487 21.44 3.62 -31.48
N VAL A 488 21.01 4.08 -30.30
CA VAL A 488 19.65 3.81 -29.80
C VAL A 488 18.58 4.33 -30.77
N ALA A 489 18.74 5.53 -31.33
CA ALA A 489 17.81 6.08 -32.33
C ALA A 489 17.75 5.22 -33.60
N SER A 490 18.88 4.65 -34.06
CA SER A 490 18.94 3.78 -35.23
C SER A 490 18.16 2.49 -34.98
N PHE A 491 18.30 1.88 -33.79
CA PHE A 491 17.51 0.73 -33.37
C PHE A 491 16.02 1.10 -33.31
N LEU A 492 15.67 2.20 -32.67
CA LEU A 492 14.27 2.63 -32.58
C LEU A 492 13.64 2.89 -33.96
N MET A 493 14.41 3.39 -34.92
CA MET A 493 13.96 3.57 -36.31
C MET A 493 13.77 2.26 -37.05
N SER A 494 14.40 1.15 -36.64
CA SER A 494 14.18 -0.19 -37.19
C SER A 494 12.87 -0.82 -36.71
N LEU A 495 12.31 -0.36 -35.58
CA LEU A 495 11.06 -0.88 -35.01
C LEU A 495 9.86 -0.35 -35.83
N LYS A 496 9.51 -1.08 -36.88
CA LYS A 496 8.44 -0.77 -37.84
C LYS A 496 7.60 -2.02 -38.10
N ILE A 497 6.31 -1.80 -38.40
CA ILE A 497 5.39 -2.84 -38.85
C ILE A 497 4.97 -2.57 -40.28
N GLU A 498 4.81 -1.30 -40.67
CA GLU A 498 4.47 -0.91 -42.03
C GLU A 498 5.73 -0.85 -42.90
N GLU A 499 5.94 -1.84 -43.75
CA GLU A 499 7.13 -1.91 -44.63
C GLU A 499 7.23 -0.71 -45.56
N GLU A 500 6.11 -0.20 -46.06
CA GLU A 500 6.06 0.95 -47.02
C GLU A 500 6.01 2.33 -46.28
N GLY A 501 5.80 2.30 -44.93
CA GLY A 501 5.61 3.50 -44.12
C GLY A 501 4.31 4.26 -44.45
N TYR A 502 4.17 5.46 -43.90
CA TYR A 502 3.03 6.33 -44.19
C TYR A 502 3.34 7.28 -45.35
N GLU A 503 2.29 7.67 -46.13
CA GLU A 503 2.41 8.61 -47.25
C GLU A 503 3.01 9.94 -46.79
N ASP A 504 3.98 10.45 -47.52
CA ASP A 504 4.49 11.79 -47.31
C ASP A 504 3.50 12.82 -47.87
N LEU A 505 2.78 13.45 -46.97
CA LEU A 505 1.75 14.46 -47.29
C LEU A 505 2.28 15.91 -47.23
N THR A 506 3.57 16.14 -47.02
CA THR A 506 4.16 17.47 -46.80
C THR A 506 3.90 18.41 -47.99
N SER A 507 3.84 17.87 -49.20
CA SER A 507 3.56 18.63 -50.44
C SER A 507 2.06 18.73 -50.76
N SER A 508 1.17 18.14 -49.97
CA SER A 508 -0.27 18.15 -50.26
C SER A 508 -0.86 19.55 -50.14
N GLU A 509 -1.67 19.92 -51.10
CA GLU A 509 -2.29 21.26 -51.15
C GLU A 509 -3.17 21.51 -49.91
N TRP A 510 -3.98 20.52 -49.50
CA TRP A 510 -4.88 20.65 -48.35
C TRP A 510 -4.14 20.78 -47.00
N LEU A 511 -2.96 20.16 -46.87
CA LEU A 511 -2.15 20.27 -45.64
C LEU A 511 -1.66 21.69 -45.39
N ASN A 512 -1.35 22.39 -46.46
CA ASN A 512 -0.80 23.74 -46.44
C ASN A 512 -1.87 24.85 -46.69
N ASP A 513 -3.16 24.45 -46.87
CA ASP A 513 -4.23 25.41 -47.08
C ASP A 513 -4.70 26.04 -45.77
N LYS A 514 -4.73 27.37 -45.74
CA LYS A 514 -5.10 28.16 -44.54
C LYS A 514 -6.57 28.02 -44.13
N GLU A 515 -7.49 27.77 -45.07
CA GLU A 515 -8.91 27.61 -44.75
C GLU A 515 -9.14 26.25 -44.13
N THR A 516 -8.46 25.21 -44.61
CA THR A 516 -8.45 23.87 -44.03
C THR A 516 -7.88 23.91 -42.61
N ALA A 517 -6.76 24.61 -42.39
CA ALA A 517 -6.20 24.78 -41.04
C ALA A 517 -7.15 25.55 -40.12
N ARG A 518 -7.84 26.61 -40.59
CA ARG A 518 -8.83 27.34 -39.79
C ARG A 518 -9.99 26.45 -39.37
N LYS A 519 -10.51 25.58 -40.26
CA LYS A 519 -11.49 24.58 -39.92
C LYS A 519 -10.97 23.62 -38.84
N GLY A 520 -9.69 23.22 -38.96
CA GLY A 520 -9.01 22.37 -37.98
C GLY A 520 -8.94 22.99 -36.59
N GLU A 521 -8.61 24.30 -36.52
CA GLU A 521 -8.60 25.05 -35.25
C GLU A 521 -9.97 25.00 -34.54
N GLU A 522 -11.04 25.27 -35.33
CA GLU A 522 -12.41 25.19 -34.79
C GLU A 522 -12.76 23.80 -34.26
N LEU A 523 -12.34 22.74 -34.96
CA LEU A 523 -12.59 21.35 -34.57
C LEU A 523 -11.80 20.97 -33.34
N VAL A 524 -10.52 21.33 -33.23
CA VAL A 524 -9.68 21.12 -32.03
C VAL A 524 -10.33 21.75 -30.80
N GLY A 525 -10.90 22.97 -30.99
CA GLY A 525 -11.68 23.65 -29.93
C GLY A 525 -12.98 22.91 -29.58
N GLN A 526 -13.71 22.42 -30.58
CA GLN A 526 -14.98 21.70 -30.35
C GLN A 526 -14.81 20.32 -29.70
N TYR A 527 -13.77 19.57 -30.09
CA TYR A 527 -13.48 18.26 -29.52
C TYR A 527 -12.68 18.34 -28.20
N GLY A 528 -12.11 19.53 -27.89
CA GLY A 528 -11.42 19.76 -26.60
C GLY A 528 -10.04 19.10 -26.51
N CYS A 529 -9.33 18.94 -27.62
CA CYS A 529 -8.00 18.33 -27.65
C CYS A 529 -7.03 19.01 -26.68
N PHE A 530 -7.16 20.34 -26.47
CA PHE A 530 -6.42 21.14 -25.50
C PHE A 530 -6.65 20.74 -24.02
N GLY A 531 -7.68 19.94 -23.72
CA GLY A 531 -7.90 19.40 -22.38
C GLY A 531 -6.88 18.36 -21.97
N CYS A 532 -6.32 17.63 -22.93
CA CYS A 532 -5.29 16.61 -22.72
C CYS A 532 -3.92 17.03 -23.28
N HIS A 533 -3.88 17.82 -24.36
CA HIS A 533 -2.68 18.24 -25.06
C HIS A 533 -2.39 19.74 -24.87
N LYS A 534 -1.13 20.09 -24.70
CA LYS A 534 -0.73 21.48 -24.87
C LYS A 534 -0.70 21.78 -26.35
N ILE A 535 -1.45 22.81 -26.78
CA ILE A 535 -1.57 23.28 -28.15
C ILE A 535 -1.39 24.79 -28.12
N MET A 536 -0.46 25.29 -28.92
CA MET A 536 -0.13 26.71 -28.99
C MET A 536 -1.36 27.55 -29.41
N GLY A 537 -1.63 28.60 -28.65
CA GLY A 537 -2.79 29.49 -28.88
C GLY A 537 -4.11 29.00 -28.22
N MET A 538 -4.11 27.84 -27.55
CA MET A 538 -5.31 27.32 -26.86
C MET A 538 -5.17 27.28 -25.32
N GLU A 539 -4.14 27.96 -24.79
CA GLU A 539 -3.93 28.08 -23.35
C GLU A 539 -5.09 28.87 -22.71
N GLY A 540 -5.64 28.34 -21.68
CA GLY A 540 -6.75 28.99 -20.92
C GLY A 540 -8.16 28.76 -21.49
N MET A 541 -8.33 27.91 -22.50
CA MET A 541 -9.65 27.43 -22.92
C MET A 541 -10.36 26.73 -21.76
N GLY A 542 -11.68 26.96 -21.63
CA GLY A 542 -12.52 26.33 -20.59
C GLY A 542 -12.82 24.87 -20.86
N LYS A 543 -13.37 24.18 -19.87
CA LYS A 543 -13.80 22.78 -20.02
C LYS A 543 -15.00 22.69 -20.96
N ILE A 544 -15.04 21.66 -21.80
CA ILE A 544 -16.13 21.43 -22.77
C ILE A 544 -17.20 20.45 -22.27
N GLY A 545 -16.86 19.63 -21.26
CA GLY A 545 -17.78 18.68 -20.65
C GLY A 545 -18.57 19.31 -19.48
N VAL A 546 -19.62 18.61 -19.06
CA VAL A 546 -20.40 19.01 -17.88
C VAL A 546 -19.59 18.81 -16.60
N GLU A 547 -19.90 19.61 -15.59
CA GLU A 547 -19.37 19.41 -14.23
C GLU A 547 -19.79 18.04 -13.68
N LEU A 548 -18.86 17.34 -13.00
CA LEU A 548 -19.07 16.02 -12.44
C LEU A 548 -19.08 15.97 -10.90
N ASP A 549 -18.78 17.05 -10.20
CA ASP A 549 -18.65 17.06 -8.73
C ASP A 549 -19.85 16.47 -8.01
N GLU A 550 -21.06 16.69 -8.53
CA GLU A 550 -22.31 16.25 -7.94
C GLU A 550 -23.08 15.27 -8.81
N VAL A 551 -22.41 14.65 -9.80
CA VAL A 551 -23.07 13.79 -10.76
C VAL A 551 -23.74 12.58 -10.11
N GLY A 552 -23.18 12.07 -9.01
CA GLY A 552 -23.71 10.98 -8.20
C GLY A 552 -24.99 11.34 -7.43
N SER A 553 -25.30 12.61 -7.22
CA SER A 553 -26.52 13.11 -6.57
C SER A 553 -27.49 13.81 -7.54
N LYS A 554 -27.05 14.05 -8.79
CA LYS A 554 -27.85 14.74 -9.81
C LYS A 554 -29.19 14.07 -10.02
N HIS A 555 -30.27 14.88 -10.13
CA HIS A 555 -31.62 14.39 -10.33
C HIS A 555 -31.76 13.55 -11.60
N ILE A 556 -32.44 12.42 -11.50
CA ILE A 556 -32.54 11.44 -12.59
C ILE A 556 -33.16 12.02 -13.88
N HIS A 557 -34.11 12.98 -13.78
CA HIS A 557 -34.73 13.62 -14.92
C HIS A 557 -33.78 14.58 -15.69
N LEU A 558 -32.61 14.85 -15.18
CA LEU A 558 -31.56 15.63 -15.86
C LEU A 558 -30.63 14.74 -16.68
N PHE A 559 -30.82 13.43 -16.66
CA PHE A 559 -30.07 12.49 -17.49
C PHE A 559 -30.86 12.26 -18.81
N ASP A 560 -30.19 12.50 -19.94
CA ASP A 560 -30.75 12.25 -21.26
C ASP A 560 -30.52 10.79 -21.66
N PHE A 561 -31.53 9.97 -21.50
CA PHE A 561 -31.50 8.56 -21.90
C PHE A 561 -31.71 8.38 -23.43
N GLY A 562 -31.89 9.45 -24.17
CA GLY A 562 -32.19 9.38 -25.61
C GLY A 562 -33.46 8.60 -25.91
N LEU A 563 -33.39 7.70 -26.88
CA LEU A 563 -34.46 6.78 -27.22
C LEU A 563 -34.32 5.41 -26.52
N LEU A 564 -33.26 5.24 -25.71
CA LEU A 564 -32.86 3.97 -25.09
C LEU A 564 -33.39 3.80 -23.65
N GLU A 565 -34.15 4.78 -23.12
CA GLU A 565 -34.56 4.77 -21.71
C GLU A 565 -35.19 3.43 -21.28
N LYS A 566 -36.12 2.92 -22.09
CA LYS A 566 -36.83 1.68 -21.79
C LYS A 566 -35.85 0.48 -21.75
N GLU A 567 -35.00 0.37 -22.74
CA GLU A 567 -34.05 -0.74 -22.88
C GLU A 567 -33.02 -0.75 -21.72
N ILE A 568 -32.45 0.41 -21.41
CA ILE A 568 -31.49 0.57 -20.32
C ILE A 568 -32.11 0.22 -18.97
N LEU A 569 -33.31 0.68 -18.71
CA LEU A 569 -33.99 0.42 -17.44
C LEU A 569 -34.45 -1.03 -17.31
N GLU A 570 -35.02 -1.63 -18.37
CA GLU A 570 -35.43 -3.04 -18.39
C GLU A 570 -34.20 -3.96 -18.24
N GLY A 571 -33.07 -3.61 -18.84
CA GLY A 571 -31.79 -4.34 -18.70
C GLY A 571 -31.29 -4.46 -17.25
N VAL A 572 -31.66 -3.51 -16.40
CA VAL A 572 -31.36 -3.56 -14.95
C VAL A 572 -32.59 -3.94 -14.11
N GLY A 573 -33.70 -4.41 -14.74
CA GLY A 573 -34.90 -4.86 -14.06
C GLY A 573 -35.73 -3.74 -13.43
N LEU A 574 -35.76 -2.58 -14.05
CA LEU A 574 -36.62 -1.44 -13.69
C LEU A 574 -37.64 -1.17 -14.82
N HIS A 575 -38.85 -0.77 -14.46
CA HIS A 575 -39.86 -0.33 -15.44
C HIS A 575 -39.82 1.18 -15.65
N ASN A 576 -39.42 1.92 -14.63
CA ASN A 576 -39.15 3.35 -14.72
C ASN A 576 -38.00 3.75 -13.78
N ALA A 577 -37.39 4.90 -14.06
CA ALA A 577 -36.22 5.36 -13.35
C ALA A 577 -36.47 5.69 -11.86
N HIS A 578 -37.71 5.95 -11.46
CA HIS A 578 -38.06 6.33 -10.09
C HIS A 578 -38.24 5.13 -9.16
N GLU A 579 -38.37 3.91 -9.68
CA GLU A 579 -38.40 2.68 -8.87
C GLU A 579 -37.14 2.51 -8.04
N ASN A 580 -35.99 2.82 -8.63
CA ASN A 580 -34.70 2.89 -7.93
C ASN A 580 -33.75 3.87 -8.63
N ILE A 581 -33.76 5.10 -8.17
CA ILE A 581 -33.02 6.22 -8.78
C ILE A 581 -31.51 5.95 -8.85
N SER A 582 -30.92 5.36 -7.82
CA SER A 582 -29.48 5.03 -7.81
C SER A 582 -29.14 3.96 -8.86
N LYS A 583 -29.98 2.94 -9.02
CA LYS A 583 -29.80 1.88 -10.00
C LYS A 583 -29.96 2.39 -11.44
N ALA A 584 -30.97 3.24 -11.67
CA ALA A 584 -31.21 3.88 -12.96
C ALA A 584 -30.04 4.80 -13.36
N ARG A 585 -29.50 5.58 -12.41
CA ARG A 585 -28.36 6.47 -12.64
C ARG A 585 -27.10 5.69 -13.01
N ARG A 586 -26.82 4.61 -12.27
CA ARG A 586 -25.67 3.73 -12.56
C ARG A 586 -25.78 3.04 -13.92
N ALA A 587 -26.96 2.61 -14.29
CA ALA A 587 -27.21 2.04 -15.61
C ALA A 587 -26.90 3.08 -16.70
N TRP A 588 -27.34 4.34 -16.53
CA TRP A 588 -26.99 5.41 -17.45
C TRP A 588 -25.47 5.68 -17.50
N PHE A 589 -24.76 5.67 -16.35
CA PHE A 589 -23.30 5.83 -16.33
C PHE A 589 -22.60 4.72 -17.11
N ALA A 590 -22.99 3.46 -16.87
CA ALA A 590 -22.41 2.32 -17.55
C ALA A 590 -22.59 2.42 -19.07
N GLU A 591 -23.79 2.72 -19.54
CA GLU A 591 -24.07 2.90 -20.95
C GLU A 591 -23.34 4.11 -21.55
N LYS A 592 -23.26 5.22 -20.80
CA LYS A 592 -22.55 6.42 -21.26
C LYS A 592 -21.04 6.20 -21.36
N LEU A 593 -20.47 5.35 -20.54
CA LEU A 593 -19.05 4.99 -20.58
C LEU A 593 -18.76 3.93 -21.65
N SER A 594 -19.70 3.02 -21.89
CA SER A 594 -19.58 1.97 -22.92
C SER A 594 -19.60 2.53 -24.34
N ASP A 595 -20.64 3.29 -24.67
CA ASP A 595 -20.75 4.01 -25.96
C ASP A 595 -21.34 5.41 -25.75
N PRO A 596 -20.47 6.43 -25.65
CA PRO A 596 -20.92 7.80 -25.37
C PRO A 596 -21.90 8.38 -26.39
N ARG A 597 -21.87 7.93 -27.65
CA ARG A 597 -22.66 8.50 -28.75
C ARG A 597 -23.98 7.75 -29.04
N GLN A 598 -24.21 6.60 -28.46
CA GLN A 598 -25.45 5.83 -28.65
C GLN A 598 -26.74 6.64 -28.32
N PHE A 599 -26.61 7.61 -27.39
CA PHE A 599 -27.74 8.51 -27.05
C PHE A 599 -28.14 9.50 -28.17
N ASP A 600 -27.31 9.63 -29.24
CA ASP A 600 -27.66 10.40 -30.44
C ASP A 600 -28.34 9.55 -31.53
N GLU A 601 -28.30 8.24 -31.42
CA GLU A 601 -28.89 7.33 -32.42
C GLU A 601 -30.39 7.55 -32.58
N GLY A 602 -30.85 7.51 -33.84
CA GLY A 602 -32.24 7.75 -34.20
C GLY A 602 -32.72 9.19 -33.99
N ARG A 603 -31.86 10.13 -33.53
CA ARG A 603 -32.18 11.54 -33.30
C ARG A 603 -31.50 12.42 -34.35
N TYR A 604 -32.26 13.30 -34.94
CA TYR A 604 -31.71 14.29 -35.85
C TYR A 604 -31.02 15.41 -35.03
N LYS A 605 -29.69 15.47 -35.10
CA LYS A 605 -28.87 16.54 -34.49
C LYS A 605 -27.94 17.15 -35.53
N ARG A 606 -27.79 18.48 -35.49
CA ARG A 606 -26.76 19.15 -36.32
C ARG A 606 -25.36 18.66 -35.85
N PRO A 607 -24.33 18.65 -36.71
CA PRO A 607 -22.97 18.18 -36.34
C PRO A 607 -22.43 18.82 -35.06
N LYS A 608 -22.65 20.12 -34.86
CA LYS A 608 -22.23 20.86 -33.67
C LYS A 608 -22.96 20.45 -32.37
N ASP A 609 -24.18 19.90 -32.49
CA ASP A 609 -25.06 19.54 -31.37
C ASP A 609 -24.93 18.04 -31.01
N ARG A 610 -24.15 17.28 -31.78
CA ARG A 610 -23.86 15.87 -31.51
C ARG A 610 -22.94 15.75 -30.28
N LEU A 611 -23.11 14.64 -29.56
CA LEU A 611 -22.23 14.32 -28.42
C LEU A 611 -20.77 14.21 -28.88
N LYS A 612 -19.87 14.87 -28.14
CA LYS A 612 -18.43 14.95 -28.46
C LYS A 612 -17.58 14.06 -27.57
N MET A 613 -18.17 13.48 -26.50
CA MET A 613 -17.45 12.54 -25.65
C MET A 613 -16.91 11.38 -26.49
N PRO A 614 -15.60 11.14 -26.47
CA PRO A 614 -14.98 10.09 -27.26
C PRO A 614 -15.19 8.71 -26.64
N ASP A 615 -14.88 7.69 -27.43
CA ASP A 615 -14.86 6.30 -26.99
C ASP A 615 -13.47 5.95 -26.41
N PHE A 616 -13.46 5.54 -25.15
CA PHE A 616 -12.21 5.13 -24.47
C PHE A 616 -11.90 3.64 -24.64
N GLY A 617 -12.85 2.83 -25.17
CA GLY A 617 -12.67 1.39 -25.32
C GLY A 617 -12.54 0.67 -23.98
N LEU A 618 -13.38 1.03 -22.99
CA LEU A 618 -13.33 0.52 -21.63
C LEU A 618 -13.87 -0.90 -21.54
N SER A 619 -13.20 -1.74 -20.75
CA SER A 619 -13.71 -3.05 -20.35
C SER A 619 -14.90 -2.92 -19.37
N ALA A 620 -15.69 -3.98 -19.23
CA ALA A 620 -16.82 -4.00 -18.30
C ALA A 620 -16.38 -3.73 -16.84
N GLU A 621 -15.21 -4.21 -16.43
CA GLU A 621 -14.66 -3.99 -15.10
C GLU A 621 -14.24 -2.53 -14.89
N GLU A 622 -13.61 -1.91 -15.88
CA GLU A 622 -13.25 -0.48 -15.84
C GLU A 622 -14.49 0.41 -15.79
N ILE A 623 -15.54 0.07 -16.56
CA ILE A 623 -16.83 0.76 -16.51
C ILE A 623 -17.45 0.63 -15.11
N GLU A 624 -17.43 -0.56 -14.50
CA GLU A 624 -17.93 -0.76 -13.13
C GLU A 624 -17.18 0.14 -12.14
N SER A 625 -15.84 0.14 -12.16
CA SER A 625 -15.00 0.94 -11.27
C SER A 625 -15.24 2.45 -11.43
N LEU A 626 -15.31 2.94 -12.65
CA LEU A 626 -15.68 4.35 -12.94
C LEU A 626 -17.12 4.68 -12.51
N THR A 627 -18.06 3.75 -12.67
CA THR A 627 -19.45 3.91 -12.22
C THR A 627 -19.52 4.02 -10.69
N ILE A 628 -18.69 3.26 -9.96
CA ILE A 628 -18.55 3.36 -8.50
C ILE A 628 -18.06 4.75 -8.12
N LEU A 629 -17.00 5.23 -8.77
CA LEU A 629 -16.47 6.57 -8.54
C LEU A 629 -17.50 7.67 -8.82
N LEU A 630 -18.13 7.66 -10.01
CA LEU A 630 -19.13 8.66 -10.37
C LEU A 630 -20.35 8.65 -9.44
N THR A 631 -20.71 7.47 -8.91
CA THR A 631 -21.76 7.35 -7.90
C THR A 631 -21.35 8.00 -6.58
N GLY A 632 -20.06 8.00 -6.25
CA GLY A 632 -19.48 8.64 -5.06
C GLY A 632 -19.32 10.16 -5.17
N MET A 633 -19.31 10.72 -6.39
CA MET A 633 -19.22 12.17 -6.62
C MET A 633 -20.57 12.85 -6.32
N ARG A 634 -20.74 13.30 -5.08
CA ARG A 634 -22.04 13.78 -4.54
C ARG A 634 -21.90 15.11 -3.83
N GLU A 635 -23.04 15.80 -3.78
CA GLU A 635 -23.22 16.99 -2.95
C GLU A 635 -23.15 16.65 -1.44
N GLY A 636 -22.52 17.53 -0.68
CA GLY A 636 -22.46 17.51 0.77
C GLY A 636 -21.11 17.03 1.30
N GLU A 637 -20.57 17.79 2.21
CA GLU A 637 -19.38 17.47 3.00
C GLU A 637 -19.82 16.86 4.34
N LEU A 638 -19.10 15.83 4.79
CA LEU A 638 -19.28 15.33 6.15
C LEU A 638 -18.57 16.27 7.14
N PRO A 639 -19.08 16.38 8.37
CA PRO A 639 -18.36 17.05 9.44
C PRO A 639 -16.95 16.48 9.65
N GLU A 640 -16.00 17.31 10.06
CA GLU A 640 -14.60 16.94 10.26
C GLU A 640 -14.44 15.72 11.19
N ASP A 641 -15.31 15.56 12.17
CA ASP A 641 -15.29 14.43 13.13
C ASP A 641 -15.49 13.04 12.47
N TYR A 642 -16.01 12.99 11.25
CA TYR A 642 -16.16 11.77 10.45
C TYR A 642 -15.04 11.57 9.43
N ILE A 643 -14.23 12.61 9.17
CA ILE A 643 -13.12 12.53 8.22
C ILE A 643 -11.93 11.88 8.92
N ALA A 644 -11.36 10.86 8.30
CA ALA A 644 -10.18 10.22 8.83
C ALA A 644 -9.01 11.20 8.85
N GLU A 645 -8.52 11.58 10.02
CA GLU A 645 -7.25 12.27 10.11
C GLU A 645 -6.12 11.31 9.72
N LEU A 646 -5.49 11.60 8.61
CA LEU A 646 -4.27 10.91 8.23
C LEU A 646 -3.17 11.27 9.24
N THR A 647 -2.63 10.25 9.91
CA THR A 647 -1.40 10.44 10.67
C THR A 647 -0.29 10.94 9.73
N ASP A 648 0.67 11.68 10.27
CA ASP A 648 1.81 12.15 9.48
C ASP A 648 2.53 10.99 8.78
N GLU A 649 2.70 9.85 9.46
CA GLU A 649 3.27 8.63 8.86
C GLU A 649 2.50 8.17 7.62
N LYS A 650 1.18 8.02 7.72
CA LYS A 650 0.35 7.60 6.59
C LYS A 650 0.42 8.60 5.44
N ARG A 651 0.40 9.89 5.75
CA ARG A 651 0.53 10.95 4.74
C ARG A 651 1.86 10.84 4.01
N TYR A 652 2.96 10.66 4.72
CA TYR A 652 4.30 10.53 4.13
C TYR A 652 4.42 9.31 3.23
N LEU A 653 3.82 8.19 3.63
CA LEU A 653 3.80 6.98 2.81
C LEU A 653 2.98 7.18 1.52
N ILE A 654 1.82 7.82 1.60
CA ILE A 654 0.97 8.12 0.43
C ILE A 654 1.69 9.08 -0.52
N GLU A 655 2.27 10.17 -0.02
CA GLU A 655 2.99 11.15 -0.83
C GLU A 655 4.21 10.51 -1.50
N GLY A 656 4.98 9.70 -0.77
CA GLY A 656 6.14 9.01 -1.31
C GLY A 656 5.78 8.04 -2.41
N LYS A 657 4.72 7.25 -2.20
CA LYS A 657 4.23 6.32 -3.22
C LYS A 657 3.82 7.05 -4.52
N LYS A 658 3.14 8.18 -4.43
CA LYS A 658 2.80 9.00 -5.61
C LYS A 658 4.05 9.42 -6.41
N VAL A 659 5.16 9.72 -5.75
CA VAL A 659 6.42 10.06 -6.43
C VAL A 659 7.08 8.80 -7.02
N ILE A 660 7.07 7.68 -6.31
CA ILE A 660 7.55 6.37 -6.81
C ILE A 660 6.81 5.99 -8.09
N ASP A 661 5.48 6.05 -8.07
CA ASP A 661 4.64 5.74 -9.22
C ASP A 661 4.84 6.74 -10.37
N LYS A 662 5.01 8.03 -10.05
CA LYS A 662 5.28 9.07 -11.05
C LYS A 662 6.52 8.77 -11.88
N TYR A 663 7.59 8.35 -11.25
CA TYR A 663 8.89 8.12 -11.89
C TYR A 663 9.17 6.64 -12.18
N ASN A 664 8.23 5.74 -11.88
CA ASN A 664 8.36 4.29 -12.07
C ASN A 664 9.62 3.69 -11.43
N CYS A 665 9.91 4.07 -10.20
CA CYS A 665 11.08 3.52 -9.51
C CYS A 665 11.03 2.00 -9.39
N MET A 666 9.81 1.43 -9.31
CA MET A 666 9.58 -0.02 -9.25
C MET A 666 9.93 -0.74 -10.55
N GLY A 667 9.91 -0.08 -11.70
CA GLY A 667 10.36 -0.68 -12.97
C GLY A 667 11.82 -1.12 -12.93
N CYS A 668 12.66 -0.44 -12.14
CA CYS A 668 14.08 -0.78 -11.96
C CYS A 668 14.38 -1.40 -10.61
N HIS A 669 13.79 -0.92 -9.53
CA HIS A 669 14.12 -1.30 -8.16
C HIS A 669 13.06 -2.18 -7.52
N GLN A 670 13.48 -3.24 -6.85
CA GLN A 670 12.62 -4.04 -5.99
C GLN A 670 12.44 -3.33 -4.66
N PHE A 671 11.18 -3.11 -4.24
CA PHE A 671 10.80 -2.39 -3.03
C PHE A 671 10.38 -3.29 -1.88
N THR A 672 9.78 -4.42 -2.19
CA THR A 672 9.29 -5.36 -1.19
C THR A 672 9.83 -6.76 -1.44
N ILE A 673 9.79 -7.59 -0.42
CA ILE A 673 10.15 -9.00 -0.49
C ILE A 673 8.90 -9.86 -0.33
N ASP A 674 8.96 -11.10 -0.83
CA ASP A 674 7.87 -12.05 -0.66
C ASP A 674 7.48 -12.20 0.81
N THR A 675 6.18 -12.18 1.07
CA THR A 675 5.65 -12.34 2.42
C THR A 675 4.56 -13.40 2.43
N LEU A 676 4.74 -14.43 3.26
CA LEU A 676 3.74 -15.47 3.49
C LEU A 676 3.07 -15.24 4.84
N TYR A 677 1.74 -15.22 4.84
CA TYR A 677 0.92 -15.25 6.04
C TYR A 677 0.44 -16.69 6.23
N LEU A 678 0.79 -17.31 7.34
CA LEU A 678 0.44 -18.69 7.63
C LEU A 678 -0.84 -18.79 8.47
N LYS A 679 -1.59 -19.85 8.30
CA LYS A 679 -2.83 -20.12 9.06
C LYS A 679 -2.64 -20.17 10.59
N ASN A 680 -1.43 -20.45 11.07
CA ASN A 680 -1.07 -20.39 12.49
C ASN A 680 -0.79 -18.96 13.00
N GLY A 681 -0.96 -17.92 12.15
CA GLY A 681 -0.71 -16.53 12.48
C GLY A 681 0.75 -16.07 12.31
N SER A 682 1.67 -16.96 11.93
CA SER A 682 3.06 -16.58 11.65
C SER A 682 3.16 -15.83 10.32
N VAL A 683 4.06 -14.84 10.27
CA VAL A 683 4.36 -14.07 9.05
C VAL A 683 5.80 -14.37 8.65
N VAL A 684 5.99 -14.91 7.46
CA VAL A 684 7.30 -15.31 6.92
C VAL A 684 7.68 -14.34 5.81
N LYS A 685 8.85 -13.70 5.92
CA LYS A 685 9.35 -12.74 4.91
C LYS A 685 10.69 -13.21 4.35
N GLY A 686 10.83 -13.13 3.03
CA GLY A 686 12.07 -13.55 2.40
C GLY A 686 11.94 -13.71 0.88
N MET A 687 12.49 -14.79 0.34
CA MET A 687 12.49 -15.07 -1.09
C MET A 687 12.12 -16.53 -1.37
N VAL A 688 11.28 -16.75 -2.36
CA VAL A 688 10.98 -18.09 -2.86
C VAL A 688 12.20 -18.62 -3.60
N LYS A 689 12.73 -19.77 -3.15
CA LYS A 689 13.86 -20.46 -3.80
C LYS A 689 13.38 -21.55 -4.77
N LEU A 690 12.32 -22.23 -4.40
CA LEU A 690 11.74 -23.30 -5.21
C LEU A 690 10.25 -23.40 -4.89
N GLU A 691 9.45 -23.53 -5.93
CA GLU A 691 8.01 -23.78 -5.83
C GLU A 691 7.71 -25.17 -6.39
N GLU A 692 7.13 -26.03 -5.57
CA GLU A 692 6.67 -27.38 -5.91
C GLU A 692 5.15 -27.44 -5.84
N GLU A 693 4.53 -28.48 -6.37
CA GLU A 693 3.06 -28.60 -6.41
C GLU A 693 2.40 -28.49 -5.02
N GLU A 694 3.06 -28.97 -3.97
CA GLU A 694 2.48 -29.03 -2.62
C GLU A 694 3.17 -28.10 -1.60
N SER A 695 4.32 -27.49 -1.93
CA SER A 695 5.09 -26.69 -0.97
C SER A 695 5.97 -25.63 -1.63
N LEU A 696 6.28 -24.58 -0.86
CA LEU A 696 7.27 -23.56 -1.19
C LEU A 696 8.53 -23.77 -0.34
N PHE A 697 9.70 -23.73 -0.96
CA PHE A 697 10.98 -23.56 -0.27
C PHE A 697 11.30 -22.07 -0.20
N PHE A 698 11.34 -21.54 1.01
CA PHE A 698 11.40 -20.11 1.27
C PHE A 698 12.62 -19.77 2.11
N GLN A 699 13.51 -18.93 1.60
CA GLN A 699 14.65 -18.44 2.36
C GLN A 699 14.24 -17.22 3.16
N LEU A 700 14.40 -17.28 4.47
CA LEU A 700 14.07 -16.20 5.39
C LEU A 700 15.06 -15.04 5.26
N TRP A 701 14.54 -13.82 5.18
CA TRP A 701 15.34 -12.58 5.24
C TRP A 701 15.32 -11.92 6.62
N VAL A 702 14.42 -12.35 7.48
CA VAL A 702 14.29 -11.89 8.86
C VAL A 702 14.11 -13.08 9.79
N ASP A 703 14.54 -12.94 11.05
CA ASP A 703 14.31 -13.95 12.08
C ASP A 703 12.80 -14.19 12.26
N ASN A 704 12.43 -15.45 12.42
CA ASN A 704 11.04 -15.82 12.65
C ASN A 704 10.93 -16.62 13.97
N GLU A 705 10.55 -15.92 15.04
CA GLU A 705 10.38 -16.52 16.36
C GLU A 705 9.28 -17.60 16.37
N GLY A 706 8.20 -17.39 15.61
CA GLY A 706 7.09 -18.33 15.51
C GLY A 706 7.46 -19.69 14.92
N LEU A 707 8.47 -19.71 14.04
CA LEU A 707 9.04 -20.93 13.46
C LEU A 707 10.33 -21.40 14.16
N GLY A 708 10.87 -20.62 15.10
CA GLY A 708 12.15 -20.89 15.73
C GLY A 708 13.34 -20.89 14.72
N LYS A 709 13.24 -20.10 13.66
CA LYS A 709 14.19 -20.03 12.54
C LYS A 709 14.82 -18.66 12.43
N LYS A 710 16.05 -18.64 11.97
CA LYS A 710 16.82 -17.39 11.77
C LYS A 710 16.76 -16.94 10.31
N ALA A 711 17.05 -15.67 10.12
CA ALA A 711 17.32 -15.11 8.82
C ALA A 711 18.45 -15.91 8.11
N GLY A 712 18.29 -16.19 6.81
CA GLY A 712 19.14 -17.06 6.02
C GLY A 712 18.74 -18.53 6.01
N ASP A 713 17.93 -19.01 6.96
CA ASP A 713 17.43 -20.38 6.94
C ASP A 713 16.46 -20.58 5.78
N THR A 714 16.53 -21.74 5.12
CA THR A 714 15.48 -22.15 4.18
C THR A 714 14.45 -22.99 4.92
N VAL A 715 13.20 -22.61 4.78
CA VAL A 715 12.04 -23.30 5.35
C VAL A 715 11.18 -23.86 4.22
N GLN A 716 10.67 -25.07 4.40
CA GLN A 716 9.66 -25.63 3.53
C GLN A 716 8.30 -25.32 4.15
N VAL A 717 7.41 -24.68 3.40
CA VAL A 717 6.07 -24.32 3.81
C VAL A 717 5.09 -25.03 2.91
N ALA A 718 4.21 -25.86 3.45
CA ALA A 718 3.17 -26.50 2.67
C ALA A 718 2.15 -25.47 2.17
N ASN A 719 1.72 -25.62 0.91
CA ASN A 719 0.76 -24.67 0.30
C ASN A 719 -0.55 -24.59 1.11
N GLU A 720 -0.95 -25.70 1.75
CA GLU A 720 -2.13 -25.75 2.62
C GLU A 720 -1.98 -24.95 3.93
N GLU A 721 -0.75 -24.65 4.36
CA GLU A 721 -0.48 -23.82 5.55
C GLU A 721 -0.50 -22.33 5.24
N ILE A 722 -0.43 -21.96 3.95
CA ILE A 722 -0.42 -20.57 3.52
C ILE A 722 -1.86 -20.05 3.51
N GLU A 723 -2.13 -19.02 4.31
CA GLU A 723 -3.38 -18.28 4.29
C GLU A 723 -3.40 -17.25 3.15
N ARG A 724 -2.27 -16.55 2.98
CA ARG A 724 -2.10 -15.51 1.97
C ARG A 724 -0.63 -15.34 1.62
N ARG A 725 -0.34 -15.20 0.34
CA ARG A 725 0.97 -14.79 -0.20
C ARG A 725 0.88 -13.36 -0.72
N VAL A 726 1.88 -12.57 -0.42
CA VAL A 726 2.11 -11.26 -1.03
C VAL A 726 3.47 -11.35 -1.72
N GLU A 727 3.43 -11.28 -3.03
CA GLU A 727 4.63 -11.35 -3.87
C GLU A 727 5.47 -10.07 -3.74
N SER A 728 6.76 -10.20 -4.00
CA SER A 728 7.66 -9.05 -4.09
C SER A 728 7.20 -8.07 -5.17
N GLN A 729 7.45 -6.80 -4.97
CA GLN A 729 7.05 -5.75 -5.89
C GLN A 729 8.26 -4.98 -6.40
N GLY A 730 8.26 -4.70 -7.72
CA GLY A 730 9.30 -3.95 -8.41
C GLY A 730 10.47 -4.79 -8.87
N GLY A 731 11.41 -4.16 -9.55
CA GLY A 731 12.55 -4.82 -10.17
C GLY A 731 12.21 -5.45 -11.52
N ASP A 732 11.22 -4.91 -12.23
CA ASP A 732 10.67 -5.48 -13.46
C ASP A 732 11.72 -5.67 -14.57
N ILE A 733 12.81 -4.89 -14.55
CA ILE A 733 13.91 -5.02 -15.51
C ILE A 733 14.92 -6.13 -15.12
N SER A 734 14.97 -6.51 -13.84
CA SER A 734 16.00 -7.43 -13.34
C SER A 734 16.04 -8.78 -14.08
N PRO A 735 14.91 -9.44 -14.43
CA PRO A 735 14.93 -10.66 -15.21
C PRO A 735 15.65 -10.51 -16.56
N PHE A 736 15.41 -9.42 -17.27
CA PHE A 736 16.03 -9.16 -18.58
C PHE A 736 17.54 -8.99 -18.49
N ILE A 737 18.03 -8.28 -17.46
CA ILE A 737 19.46 -8.11 -17.21
C ILE A 737 20.10 -9.45 -16.83
N ILE A 738 19.45 -10.26 -16.00
CA ILE A 738 19.94 -11.57 -15.58
C ILE A 738 20.00 -12.50 -16.80
N ASP A 739 18.94 -12.57 -17.61
CA ASP A 739 18.88 -13.43 -18.79
C ASP A 739 19.97 -13.07 -19.80
N TYR A 740 20.21 -11.76 -20.02
CA TYR A 740 21.30 -11.28 -20.88
C TYR A 740 22.68 -11.79 -20.40
N HIS A 741 23.04 -11.59 -19.14
CA HIS A 741 24.32 -12.02 -18.60
C HIS A 741 24.48 -13.55 -18.56
N VAL A 742 23.38 -14.28 -18.43
CA VAL A 742 23.39 -15.76 -18.48
C VAL A 742 23.57 -16.26 -19.93
N GLU A 743 22.82 -15.70 -20.87
CA GLU A 743 22.79 -16.19 -22.27
C GLU A 743 24.00 -15.71 -23.08
N VAL A 744 24.42 -14.44 -22.89
CA VAL A 744 25.48 -13.82 -23.71
C VAL A 744 26.86 -13.97 -23.05
N GLU A 745 26.96 -13.75 -21.73
CA GLU A 745 28.24 -13.78 -21.02
C GLU A 745 28.51 -15.11 -20.32
N GLY A 746 27.52 -16.01 -20.27
CA GLY A 746 27.65 -17.33 -19.65
C GLY A 746 27.74 -17.29 -18.12
N SER A 747 27.26 -16.24 -17.49
CA SER A 747 27.20 -16.09 -16.03
C SER A 747 26.22 -17.09 -15.41
N ILE A 748 26.41 -17.42 -14.13
CA ILE A 748 25.39 -18.15 -13.36
C ILE A 748 24.31 -17.14 -12.93
N ALA A 749 23.03 -17.48 -13.05
CA ALA A 749 21.91 -16.58 -12.75
C ALA A 749 21.99 -15.93 -11.37
N GLU A 750 22.46 -16.66 -10.35
CA GLU A 750 22.65 -16.10 -8.99
C GLU A 750 23.75 -15.03 -8.96
N GLU A 751 24.80 -15.17 -9.74
CA GLU A 751 25.90 -14.21 -9.85
C GLU A 751 25.50 -13.01 -10.72
N ALA A 752 24.64 -13.22 -11.74
CA ALA A 752 24.15 -12.16 -12.61
C ALA A 752 23.29 -11.12 -11.87
N THR A 753 22.75 -11.44 -10.69
CA THR A 753 21.98 -10.49 -9.86
C THR A 753 22.80 -9.26 -9.43
N VAL A 754 24.13 -9.31 -9.42
CA VAL A 754 24.96 -8.15 -9.08
C VAL A 754 24.89 -7.03 -10.13
N PHE A 755 24.51 -7.35 -11.36
CA PHE A 755 24.37 -6.38 -12.44
C PHE A 755 23.02 -5.66 -12.43
N THR A 756 22.06 -6.14 -11.65
CA THR A 756 20.74 -5.51 -11.52
C THR A 756 20.76 -4.24 -10.66
N PRO A 757 19.76 -3.36 -10.81
CA PRO A 757 19.54 -2.25 -9.88
C PRO A 757 19.42 -2.74 -8.43
N PRO A 758 19.95 -1.99 -7.44
CA PRO A 758 19.91 -2.43 -6.05
C PRO A 758 18.47 -2.52 -5.54
N VAL A 759 18.24 -3.50 -4.66
CA VAL A 759 16.99 -3.63 -3.89
C VAL A 759 16.88 -2.46 -2.92
N LEU A 760 15.72 -1.82 -2.85
CA LEU A 760 15.42 -0.70 -1.95
C LEU A 760 14.66 -1.13 -0.67
N TYR A 761 14.50 -2.42 -0.47
CA TYR A 761 14.04 -2.94 0.82
C TYR A 761 15.03 -2.54 1.93
N GLU A 762 14.52 -2.02 3.03
CA GLU A 762 15.31 -1.43 4.11
C GLU A 762 16.22 -0.23 3.71
N GLU A 763 15.97 0.45 2.59
CA GLU A 763 16.80 1.58 2.16
C GLU A 763 16.85 2.70 3.22
N GLY A 764 15.76 2.93 3.96
CA GLY A 764 15.71 3.89 5.06
C GLY A 764 16.64 3.53 6.23
N LYS A 765 16.93 2.24 6.47
CA LYS A 765 17.94 1.80 7.44
C LYS A 765 19.35 1.86 6.90
N LYS A 766 19.51 1.75 5.58
CA LYS A 766 20.80 1.65 4.90
C LYS A 766 21.48 2.99 4.69
N VAL A 767 20.74 3.99 4.19
CA VAL A 767 21.32 5.25 3.78
C VAL A 767 20.89 6.42 4.66
N GLN A 768 21.77 7.40 4.76
CA GLN A 768 21.47 8.66 5.44
C GLN A 768 20.52 9.50 4.60
N SER A 769 19.50 10.06 5.23
CA SER A 769 18.42 10.82 4.55
C SER A 769 18.95 12.03 3.77
N ALA A 770 19.95 12.72 4.29
CA ALA A 770 20.58 13.86 3.62
C ALA A 770 21.31 13.44 2.33
N TRP A 771 22.07 12.35 2.39
CA TRP A 771 22.72 11.81 1.20
C TRP A 771 21.69 11.34 0.15
N LEU A 772 20.64 10.66 0.59
CA LEU A 772 19.61 10.18 -0.32
C LEU A 772 18.90 11.35 -1.03
N PHE A 773 18.62 12.44 -0.33
CA PHE A 773 18.06 13.65 -0.91
C PHE A 773 18.94 14.21 -2.04
N ASP A 774 20.24 14.35 -1.79
CA ASP A 774 21.18 14.87 -2.80
C ASP A 774 21.33 13.90 -3.98
N PHE A 775 21.41 12.60 -3.71
CA PHE A 775 21.48 11.56 -4.73
C PHE A 775 20.24 11.53 -5.63
N LEU A 776 19.03 11.67 -5.08
CA LEU A 776 17.80 11.71 -5.86
C LEU A 776 17.71 12.93 -6.79
N LYS A 777 18.31 14.05 -6.40
CA LYS A 777 18.39 15.26 -7.23
C LYS A 777 19.43 15.11 -8.34
N GLU A 778 20.58 14.55 -8.02
CA GLU A 778 21.70 14.40 -8.96
C GLU A 778 22.42 13.06 -8.69
N PRO A 779 21.94 11.96 -9.27
CA PRO A 779 22.51 10.63 -9.04
C PRO A 779 23.98 10.57 -9.50
N MET A 780 24.89 10.25 -8.55
CA MET A 780 26.28 9.93 -8.86
C MET A 780 26.40 8.47 -9.28
N THR A 781 27.37 8.15 -10.11
CA THR A 781 27.67 6.77 -10.50
C THR A 781 28.43 6.08 -9.38
N LEU A 782 27.81 5.10 -8.74
CA LEU A 782 28.41 4.32 -7.64
C LEU A 782 29.17 3.08 -8.13
N ARG A 783 28.77 2.56 -9.29
CA ARG A 783 29.34 1.38 -9.95
C ARG A 783 29.55 1.69 -11.42
N PRO A 784 30.68 2.33 -11.80
CA PRO A 784 30.89 2.82 -13.16
C PRO A 784 31.03 1.73 -14.22
N TRP A 785 31.21 0.50 -13.81
CA TRP A 785 31.32 -0.67 -14.68
C TRP A 785 29.95 -1.30 -15.06
N LEU A 786 28.84 -0.79 -14.52
CA LEU A 786 27.52 -1.25 -14.89
C LEU A 786 26.94 -0.43 -16.04
N ASP A 787 26.34 -1.11 -17.02
CA ASP A 787 25.63 -0.48 -18.12
C ASP A 787 24.32 0.13 -17.67
N VAL A 788 23.58 -0.57 -16.78
CA VAL A 788 22.36 -0.05 -16.20
C VAL A 788 22.65 1.19 -15.36
N ARG A 789 21.97 2.28 -15.67
CA ARG A 789 22.25 3.60 -15.08
C ARG A 789 21.05 4.11 -14.28
N MET A 790 21.33 4.66 -13.09
CA MET A 790 20.33 5.48 -12.39
C MET A 790 20.18 6.80 -13.14
N PRO A 791 19.02 7.08 -13.77
CA PRO A 791 18.83 8.27 -14.59
C PRO A 791 18.60 9.53 -13.75
N VAL A 792 18.76 10.72 -14.39
CA VAL A 792 18.46 11.99 -13.75
C VAL A 792 17.00 12.37 -13.98
N PHE A 793 16.18 12.24 -12.96
CA PHE A 793 14.75 12.59 -13.03
C PHE A 793 14.49 14.10 -12.96
N LYS A 794 15.48 14.90 -12.57
CA LYS A 794 15.33 16.33 -12.29
C LYS A 794 14.18 16.60 -11.32
N MET A 795 14.17 15.84 -10.23
CA MET A 795 13.17 15.97 -9.15
C MET A 795 13.23 17.37 -8.54
N THR A 796 12.08 17.88 -8.16
CA THR A 796 12.01 19.09 -7.32
C THR A 796 12.54 18.80 -5.92
N GLU A 797 12.92 19.84 -5.18
CA GLU A 797 13.34 19.69 -3.79
C GLU A 797 12.25 19.02 -2.93
N ASN A 798 10.99 19.36 -3.18
CA ASN A 798 9.88 18.74 -2.49
C ASN A 798 9.76 17.24 -2.78
N GLU A 799 9.90 16.81 -4.03
CA GLU A 799 9.82 15.39 -4.40
C GLU A 799 10.97 14.57 -3.80
N ALA A 800 12.20 15.10 -3.84
CA ALA A 800 13.34 14.45 -3.21
C ALA A 800 13.18 14.36 -1.68
N THR A 801 12.63 15.43 -1.04
CA THR A 801 12.29 15.44 0.39
C THR A 801 11.23 14.39 0.72
N VAL A 802 10.17 14.32 -0.08
CA VAL A 802 9.08 13.36 0.08
C VAL A 802 9.59 11.92 0.01
N LEU A 803 10.46 11.60 -0.96
CA LEU A 803 11.04 10.26 -1.07
C LEU A 803 11.99 9.92 0.07
N SER A 804 12.89 10.82 0.46
CA SER A 804 13.80 10.58 1.59
C SER A 804 13.02 10.33 2.89
N ARG A 805 11.96 11.11 3.11
CA ARG A 805 11.06 10.94 4.24
C ARG A 805 10.24 9.64 4.15
N TYR A 806 9.80 9.25 2.95
CA TYR A 806 9.09 7.99 2.73
C TYR A 806 9.91 6.79 3.19
N PHE A 807 11.17 6.68 2.75
CA PHE A 807 12.04 5.58 3.13
C PHE A 807 12.34 5.57 4.64
N ALA A 808 12.58 6.72 5.24
CA ALA A 808 12.76 6.81 6.70
C ALA A 808 11.50 6.38 7.46
N THR A 809 10.31 6.85 7.03
CA THR A 809 9.03 6.50 7.66
C THR A 809 8.70 5.02 7.52
N LEU A 810 8.99 4.41 6.34
CA LEU A 810 8.75 2.99 6.08
C LEU A 810 9.48 2.10 7.10
N GLU A 811 10.68 2.50 7.49
CA GLU A 811 11.54 1.77 8.41
C GLU A 811 11.49 2.29 9.86
N LYS A 812 10.63 3.29 10.14
CA LYS A 812 10.49 3.96 11.44
C LYS A 812 11.77 4.63 11.93
N GLU A 813 12.57 5.11 11.00
CA GLU A 813 13.81 5.84 11.26
C GLU A 813 13.54 7.32 11.54
N GLU A 814 14.43 7.97 12.27
CA GLU A 814 14.36 9.40 12.53
C GLU A 814 14.53 10.23 11.25
N TYR A 815 13.73 11.29 11.12
CA TYR A 815 13.78 12.21 9.97
C TYR A 815 13.38 13.62 10.43
N PRO A 816 14.04 14.70 9.94
CA PRO A 816 15.21 14.73 9.07
C PRO A 816 16.55 14.66 9.81
N TYR A 817 16.53 14.67 11.14
CA TYR A 817 17.72 14.81 11.97
C TYR A 817 18.26 13.45 12.39
N GLU A 818 19.27 12.97 11.66
CA GLU A 818 20.01 11.75 12.02
C GLU A 818 21.24 12.10 12.83
N PHE A 819 21.38 11.51 14.02
CA PHE A 819 22.52 11.76 14.88
C PHE A 819 23.51 10.59 14.81
N ILE A 820 24.56 10.75 13.98
CA ILE A 820 25.60 9.74 13.79
C ILE A 820 26.80 10.09 14.67
N VAL A 821 26.90 9.41 15.79
CA VAL A 821 27.97 9.66 16.80
C VAL A 821 29.35 9.24 16.30
N GLU A 822 29.43 8.22 15.46
CA GLU A 822 30.65 7.62 14.92
C GLU A 822 31.48 8.62 14.11
N THR A 823 30.87 9.64 13.57
CA THR A 823 31.58 10.70 12.83
C THR A 823 32.16 11.80 13.71
N LYS A 824 31.94 11.71 15.04
CA LYS A 824 32.44 12.71 16.00
C LYS A 824 33.80 12.33 16.53
N ASP A 825 34.73 13.29 16.56
CA ASP A 825 36.08 13.08 17.11
C ASP A 825 36.06 12.58 18.56
N THR A 826 35.06 12.97 19.34
CA THR A 826 34.89 12.55 20.74
C THR A 826 34.58 11.06 20.85
N TYR A 827 33.85 10.50 19.91
CA TYR A 827 33.50 9.07 19.89
C TYR A 827 34.76 8.22 19.68
N ILE A 828 35.53 8.55 18.63
CA ILE A 828 36.76 7.82 18.32
C ILE A 828 37.81 7.98 19.44
N LYS A 829 37.95 9.18 20.03
CA LYS A 829 38.82 9.38 21.20
C LYS A 829 38.42 8.51 22.39
N GLY A 830 37.10 8.38 22.63
CA GLY A 830 36.60 7.48 23.67
C GLY A 830 37.01 6.02 23.41
N LYS A 831 36.87 5.55 22.17
CA LYS A 831 37.25 4.18 21.75
C LYS A 831 38.77 3.95 21.89
N GLU A 832 39.59 4.94 21.53
CA GLU A 832 41.05 4.89 21.71
C GLU A 832 41.49 4.94 23.19
N GLU A 833 40.72 5.63 24.05
CA GLU A 833 40.98 5.63 25.51
C GLU A 833 40.62 4.28 26.15
N GLU A 834 39.52 3.64 25.70
CA GLU A 834 39.09 2.32 26.14
C GLU A 834 40.00 1.21 25.61
N SER A 835 40.44 1.29 24.38
CA SER A 835 41.30 0.31 23.70
C SER A 835 42.39 1.03 22.89
N PRO A 836 43.57 1.29 23.46
CA PRO A 836 44.65 1.98 22.78
C PRO A 836 45.06 1.28 21.48
N GLY A 837 45.09 2.01 20.38
CA GLY A 837 45.36 1.49 19.05
C GLY A 837 44.12 0.88 18.34
N TYR A 838 42.91 1.19 18.80
CA TYR A 838 41.64 0.67 18.28
C TYR A 838 41.53 0.81 16.77
N LEU A 839 41.67 2.02 16.21
CA LEU A 839 41.62 2.24 14.77
C LEU A 839 42.79 1.59 14.02
N THR A 840 43.95 1.52 14.63
CA THR A 840 45.11 0.82 14.03
C THR A 840 44.86 -0.68 13.92
N MET A 841 44.26 -1.30 14.94
CA MET A 841 43.84 -2.71 14.85
C MET A 841 42.75 -2.92 13.81
N ALA A 842 41.77 -2.02 13.72
CA ALA A 842 40.75 -2.05 12.68
C ALA A 842 41.33 -1.92 11.26
N GLN A 843 42.34 -1.04 11.09
CA GLN A 843 43.05 -0.88 9.82
C GLN A 843 43.84 -2.16 9.46
N HIS A 844 44.53 -2.79 10.45
CA HIS A 844 45.19 -4.07 10.22
C HIS A 844 44.22 -5.18 9.84
N LEU A 845 42.99 -5.17 10.42
CA LEU A 845 41.97 -6.09 10.05
C LEU A 845 41.48 -5.84 8.62
N PHE A 846 41.27 -4.57 8.24
CA PHE A 846 40.91 -4.15 6.89
C PHE A 846 41.93 -4.57 5.81
N GLU A 847 43.22 -4.50 6.13
CA GLU A 847 44.31 -4.81 5.23
C GLU A 847 44.80 -6.28 5.34
N HIS A 848 44.21 -7.08 6.24
CA HIS A 848 44.59 -8.47 6.44
C HIS A 848 44.40 -9.29 5.18
N LYS A 849 45.39 -10.14 4.83
CA LYS A 849 45.39 -10.95 3.60
C LYS A 849 44.13 -11.79 3.33
N ASP A 850 43.43 -12.21 4.39
CA ASP A 850 42.22 -13.04 4.28
C ASP A 850 40.94 -12.21 4.28
N VAL A 851 40.98 -10.91 4.58
CA VAL A 851 39.88 -9.93 4.52
C VAL A 851 40.06 -9.01 3.32
N ASN A 852 41.18 -8.33 3.28
CA ASN A 852 41.70 -7.48 2.19
C ASN A 852 40.61 -6.71 1.42
N CYS A 853 39.88 -5.88 2.15
CA CYS A 853 38.80 -5.06 1.55
C CYS A 853 39.28 -4.23 0.33
N ALA A 854 40.55 -3.81 0.36
CA ALA A 854 41.21 -3.05 -0.70
C ALA A 854 41.37 -3.80 -2.02
N SER A 855 41.26 -5.14 -2.02
CA SER A 855 41.41 -5.94 -3.25
C SER A 855 40.16 -5.84 -4.15
N CYS A 856 39.01 -5.46 -3.60
CA CYS A 856 37.77 -5.34 -4.33
C CYS A 856 37.20 -3.92 -4.32
N HIS A 857 37.36 -3.17 -3.21
CA HIS A 857 36.73 -1.87 -3.06
C HIS A 857 37.56 -0.70 -3.58
N VAL A 858 36.93 0.15 -4.35
CA VAL A 858 37.47 1.48 -4.70
C VAL A 858 37.57 2.33 -3.42
N ARG A 859 38.59 3.19 -3.32
CA ARG A 859 38.82 4.08 -2.19
C ARG A 859 39.27 5.48 -2.67
N GLY A 860 38.29 6.26 -3.07
CA GLY A 860 38.55 7.57 -3.66
C GLY A 860 39.39 7.48 -4.94
N ASP A 861 40.63 7.95 -4.92
CA ASP A 861 41.52 7.90 -6.11
C ASP A 861 42.27 6.56 -6.28
N ILE A 862 42.01 5.57 -5.40
CA ILE A 862 42.72 4.27 -5.42
C ILE A 862 41.78 3.20 -5.94
N ASN A 863 42.04 2.69 -7.13
CA ASN A 863 41.29 1.57 -7.70
C ASN A 863 41.91 0.22 -7.34
N PRO A 864 41.13 -0.85 -7.18
CA PRO A 864 41.63 -2.22 -7.09
C PRO A 864 42.41 -2.65 -8.32
N GLU A 865 43.28 -3.68 -8.15
CA GLU A 865 43.92 -4.33 -9.30
C GLU A 865 42.92 -5.30 -9.97
N GLY A 866 43.01 -5.42 -11.31
CA GLY A 866 42.17 -6.36 -12.09
C GLY A 866 41.13 -5.67 -12.94
N ASP A 867 40.14 -6.44 -13.39
CA ASP A 867 39.08 -5.96 -14.25
C ASP A 867 38.11 -5.06 -13.49
N PRO A 868 37.72 -3.90 -14.00
CA PRO A 868 36.73 -3.03 -13.36
C PRO A 868 35.40 -3.70 -13.03
N SER A 869 34.97 -4.71 -13.79
CA SER A 869 33.72 -5.46 -13.54
C SER A 869 33.73 -6.25 -12.22
N ASP A 870 34.91 -6.50 -11.64
CA ASP A 870 35.08 -7.14 -10.34
C ASP A 870 35.18 -6.17 -9.15
N TRP A 871 35.20 -4.88 -9.43
CA TRP A 871 35.34 -3.86 -8.39
C TRP A 871 34.05 -3.73 -7.56
N ALA A 872 34.23 -3.45 -6.29
CA ALA A 872 33.15 -3.17 -5.34
C ALA A 872 33.00 -1.65 -5.12
N PRO A 873 31.84 -1.20 -4.61
CA PRO A 873 31.57 0.24 -4.42
C PRO A 873 32.67 0.99 -3.67
N ASP A 874 32.83 2.29 -4.00
CA ASP A 874 33.79 3.18 -3.35
C ASP A 874 33.48 3.37 -1.87
N LEU A 875 34.44 3.03 -1.01
CA LEU A 875 34.33 3.18 0.44
C LEU A 875 34.49 4.62 0.93
N SER A 876 35.03 5.52 0.11
CA SER A 876 35.17 6.94 0.46
C SER A 876 33.84 7.64 0.74
N VAL A 877 32.78 7.13 0.15
CA VAL A 877 31.43 7.69 0.34
C VAL A 877 30.68 7.09 1.54
N ALA A 878 31.22 6.04 2.17
CA ALA A 878 30.55 5.32 3.26
C ALA A 878 30.14 6.25 4.42
N ARG A 879 31.04 7.13 4.84
CA ARG A 879 30.82 8.12 5.93
C ARG A 879 29.56 8.96 5.76
N ASN A 880 29.30 9.43 4.55
CA ASN A 880 28.19 10.35 4.27
C ASN A 880 26.94 9.63 3.75
N ARG A 881 27.09 8.40 3.27
CA ARG A 881 26.02 7.62 2.62
C ARG A 881 25.36 6.63 3.55
N LEU A 882 26.14 5.83 4.28
CA LEU A 882 25.64 4.67 5.00
C LEU A 882 25.35 4.99 6.46
N LYS A 883 24.35 4.31 7.01
CA LYS A 883 24.09 4.30 8.46
C LYS A 883 25.01 3.28 9.15
N PRO A 884 25.56 3.60 10.34
CA PRO A 884 26.52 2.74 11.03
C PRO A 884 26.00 1.33 11.31
N ASP A 885 24.78 1.20 11.83
CA ASP A 885 24.20 -0.10 12.19
C ASP A 885 24.03 -0.99 10.96
N TRP A 886 23.63 -0.43 9.83
CA TRP A 886 23.54 -1.18 8.58
C TRP A 886 24.90 -1.69 8.10
N ILE A 887 25.98 -0.93 8.32
CA ILE A 887 27.34 -1.38 7.98
C ILE A 887 27.70 -2.63 8.79
N VAL A 888 27.38 -2.65 10.08
CA VAL A 888 27.64 -3.81 10.95
C VAL A 888 26.86 -5.04 10.46
N ASP A 889 25.56 -4.89 10.23
CA ASP A 889 24.70 -5.95 9.71
C ASP A 889 25.22 -6.51 8.38
N TRP A 890 25.63 -5.62 7.46
CA TRP A 890 26.20 -5.98 6.18
C TRP A 890 27.50 -6.77 6.32
N LEU A 891 28.42 -6.35 7.20
CA LEU A 891 29.70 -7.01 7.44
C LEU A 891 29.52 -8.39 8.05
N LEU A 892 28.51 -8.57 8.89
CA LEU A 892 28.21 -9.85 9.54
C LEU A 892 27.58 -10.86 8.58
N ASP A 893 26.69 -10.43 7.70
CA ASP A 893 26.06 -11.32 6.71
C ASP A 893 25.63 -10.59 5.42
N PRO A 894 26.56 -10.36 4.48
CA PRO A 894 26.27 -9.66 3.23
C PRO A 894 25.22 -10.38 2.35
N GLN A 895 25.28 -11.72 2.32
CA GLN A 895 24.37 -12.54 1.51
C GLN A 895 22.91 -12.47 1.98
N LEU A 896 22.71 -12.24 3.27
CA LEU A 896 21.39 -12.05 3.84
C LEU A 896 20.77 -10.71 3.40
N LYS A 897 21.59 -9.65 3.37
CA LYS A 897 21.13 -8.31 2.97
C LYS A 897 20.97 -8.16 1.45
N GLN A 898 21.78 -8.83 0.68
CA GLN A 898 21.72 -8.86 -0.77
C GLN A 898 22.15 -10.24 -1.30
N PRO A 899 21.21 -11.14 -1.52
CA PRO A 899 21.49 -12.45 -2.14
C PRO A 899 22.22 -12.29 -3.46
N GLY A 900 23.21 -13.13 -3.70
CA GLY A 900 24.04 -13.09 -4.91
C GLY A 900 25.22 -12.10 -4.84
N THR A 901 25.35 -11.31 -3.80
CA THR A 901 26.52 -10.41 -3.66
C THR A 901 27.84 -11.21 -3.66
N LYS A 902 28.85 -10.71 -4.38
CA LYS A 902 30.22 -11.29 -4.38
C LYS A 902 30.95 -11.10 -3.05
N MET A 903 30.46 -10.23 -2.15
CA MET A 903 31.08 -10.00 -0.86
C MET A 903 30.91 -11.20 0.06
N PRO A 904 32.03 -11.82 0.53
CA PRO A 904 31.96 -13.00 1.39
C PRO A 904 31.71 -12.63 2.86
N LYS A 905 31.21 -13.61 3.62
CA LYS A 905 31.06 -13.52 5.07
C LYS A 905 32.41 -13.81 5.74
N PHE A 906 33.11 -12.76 6.18
CA PHE A 906 34.42 -12.87 6.79
C PHE A 906 34.37 -13.22 8.28
N PHE A 907 33.48 -12.60 9.05
CA PHE A 907 33.44 -12.64 10.51
C PHE A 907 32.68 -13.85 11.03
N ARG A 908 33.43 -14.77 11.71
CA ARG A 908 32.89 -15.98 12.35
C ARG A 908 33.54 -16.09 13.74
N GLU A 909 32.99 -16.94 14.61
CA GLU A 909 33.56 -17.22 15.90
C GLU A 909 35.04 -17.67 15.79
N ASP A 910 35.87 -17.16 16.63
CA ASP A 910 37.33 -17.48 16.75
C ASP A 910 38.21 -17.08 15.55
N VAL A 911 37.74 -16.23 14.64
CA VAL A 911 38.55 -15.74 13.52
C VAL A 911 39.11 -14.36 13.83
N PHE A 912 40.35 -14.08 13.37
CA PHE A 912 41.12 -12.81 13.53
C PHE A 912 41.41 -12.37 14.96
N GLN A 913 41.38 -13.28 15.94
CA GLN A 913 41.64 -12.96 17.35
C GLN A 913 43.05 -12.43 17.64
N GLU A 914 44.01 -12.74 16.77
CA GLU A 914 45.40 -12.22 16.91
C GLU A 914 45.53 -10.77 16.47
N ILE A 915 44.58 -10.26 15.64
CA ILE A 915 44.65 -8.91 15.09
C ILE A 915 43.69 -8.00 15.85
N PHE A 916 42.45 -8.46 16.01
CA PHE A 916 41.42 -7.77 16.78
C PHE A 916 40.74 -8.79 17.70
N PRO A 917 41.17 -8.87 18.97
CA PRO A 917 40.52 -9.75 19.97
C PRO A 917 39.09 -9.29 20.23
N GLY A 918 38.10 -10.16 20.00
CA GLY A 918 36.68 -9.82 20.21
C GLY A 918 35.73 -10.73 19.45
N THR A 919 34.46 -10.52 19.65
CA THR A 919 33.41 -11.22 18.94
C THR A 919 33.35 -10.79 17.46
N PRO A 920 32.74 -11.58 16.55
CA PRO A 920 32.50 -11.16 15.18
C PRO A 920 31.81 -9.79 15.06
N GLU A 921 30.89 -9.50 15.97
CA GLU A 921 30.19 -8.23 16.04
C GLU A 921 31.13 -7.07 16.44
N GLU A 922 31.99 -7.27 17.44
CA GLU A 922 32.99 -6.27 17.84
C GLU A 922 34.01 -5.98 16.73
N GLN A 923 34.41 -7.01 15.97
CA GLN A 923 35.29 -6.86 14.81
C GLN A 923 34.57 -6.08 13.67
N ALA A 924 33.29 -6.36 13.41
CA ALA A 924 32.46 -5.64 12.44
C ALA A 924 32.25 -4.17 12.87
N ILE A 925 32.00 -3.91 14.16
CA ILE A 925 31.89 -2.56 14.73
C ILE A 925 33.21 -1.78 14.53
N ALA A 926 34.35 -2.41 14.76
CA ALA A 926 35.65 -1.73 14.58
C ALA A 926 35.88 -1.35 13.10
N LEU A 927 35.53 -2.22 12.17
CA LEU A 927 35.58 -1.88 10.75
C LEU A 927 34.55 -0.80 10.36
N LYS A 928 33.37 -0.83 10.90
CA LYS A 928 32.37 0.23 10.71
C LYS A 928 32.92 1.57 11.19
N ASP A 929 33.55 1.61 12.37
CA ASP A 929 34.18 2.83 12.90
C ASP A 929 35.33 3.32 12.04
N LEU A 930 36.15 2.41 11.48
CA LEU A 930 37.17 2.75 10.50
C LEU A 930 36.59 3.33 9.21
N LEU A 931 35.54 2.68 8.63
CA LEU A 931 34.89 3.13 7.42
C LEU A 931 34.22 4.49 7.57
N MET A 932 33.68 4.77 8.75
CA MET A 932 33.12 6.08 9.09
C MET A 932 34.20 7.17 9.30
N ASN A 933 35.48 6.80 9.40
CA ASN A 933 36.62 7.69 9.71
C ASN A 933 37.88 7.34 8.89
N LEU A 934 37.69 6.93 7.61
CA LEU A 934 38.82 6.54 6.77
C LEU A 934 39.88 7.64 6.68
N PRO A 935 41.16 7.32 6.99
CA PRO A 935 42.27 8.28 6.88
C PRO A 935 42.55 8.72 5.43
N GLU A 936 42.92 9.97 5.21
CA GLU A 936 43.24 10.48 3.87
C GLU A 936 44.31 9.66 3.12
N GLU A 937 45.25 9.07 3.83
CA GLU A 937 46.32 8.21 3.27
C GLU A 937 45.75 6.89 2.67
N MET A 938 44.58 6.46 3.11
CA MET A 938 43.87 5.31 2.54
C MET A 938 43.01 5.67 1.31
N LEU A 939 42.79 6.95 1.05
CA LEU A 939 41.91 7.48 -0.01
C LEU A 939 42.67 8.09 -1.19
N LYS A 940 43.96 8.43 -1.01
CA LYS A 940 44.79 9.10 -2.05
C LYS A 940 45.97 8.23 -2.44
N GLN A 941 46.22 8.10 -3.74
CA GLN A 941 47.45 7.51 -4.23
C GLN A 941 48.64 8.28 -3.66
N LYS A 942 49.64 7.60 -3.09
CA LYS A 942 50.93 8.22 -2.79
C LYS A 942 51.51 8.74 -4.11
N VAL A 943 51.51 10.05 -4.30
CA VAL A 943 52.32 10.68 -5.36
C VAL A 943 53.73 10.30 -5.06
N ALA A 944 54.39 9.48 -5.90
CA ALA A 944 55.80 9.17 -5.77
C ALA A 944 56.51 10.53 -5.76
N GLU A 945 57.23 10.82 -4.65
CA GLU A 945 58.05 12.03 -4.64
C GLU A 945 58.93 12.02 -5.91
N PRO A 946 58.96 13.12 -6.67
CA PRO A 946 59.78 13.14 -7.84
C PRO A 946 61.20 12.81 -7.42
N VAL A 947 61.71 11.67 -7.87
CA VAL A 947 63.12 11.27 -7.67
C VAL A 947 63.92 12.39 -8.27
N ASP A 948 64.58 13.17 -7.45
CA ASP A 948 65.53 14.21 -7.88
C ASP A 948 66.57 13.55 -8.79
N PRO A 949 66.62 13.84 -10.10
CA PRO A 949 67.52 13.16 -11.00
C PRO A 949 69.02 13.53 -10.76
N PHE A 950 69.29 14.27 -9.70
CA PHE A 950 70.68 14.78 -9.37
C PHE A 950 71.22 14.30 -8.04
N VAL A 951 70.64 13.29 -7.39
CA VAL A 951 71.21 12.63 -6.22
C VAL A 951 71.74 11.22 -6.63
N GLU A 952 73.03 11.15 -7.07
CA GLU A 952 73.82 9.93 -7.00
C GLU A 952 74.47 9.78 -5.61
#